data_fb61793a1fe8e47d0c4fd22df1e137ba
#
_entry.id   fb61793a1fe8e47d0c4fd22df1e137ba
#
_cell.length_a   1.000
_cell.length_b   1.000
_cell.length_c   1.000
_cell.angle_alpha   90.00
_cell.angle_beta   90.00
_cell.angle_gamma   90.00
#
_symmetry.space_group_name_H-M   'P 1'
#
loop_
_entity.id
_entity.type
_entity.pdbx_description
1 polymer ?
#
loop_
_entity_poly.entity_id
_entity_poly.type
_entity_poly.pdbx_seq_one_letter_code
_entity_poly.pdbx_strand_id
1 'polypeptide(L)'
;MSEVSLLARAFSLLKQNVRPAPVFKYLKKHYCSSVIDSCNLLIKTRNKMYNLTLKKSFLTDCLKSKVIPKWLVFRIENSKLKPSIAVEQIFIKNELRVNQNLSMKLQKEYSNVLDVLKQELSFTDLITFMKFVSSTNEKLVARKKAQNAKSLKSLISRRFGTLSKRHITNLSSYKLDEDEEFTLSLGLNFSLPPVKVNREEVFTSFEMFYNHIRKHKPVDKYHEKTFKANLISHAHSYSVNTKDHEFELDAKSIRKSVLKLKKNKDIIITKPDKGSGTVILNRSDYVTKMLEILSDASKFEHLGPVSTHDKTAKQEKDLRTFLSQLRESRELSEHNFKAVWPIGSQRPRLYGLPKTHKQGIPLRPILSLVGSAQHKLAKFLNFMLQPVTEKYSKFTIKDSFTFAEEIKKTPAADTYMVSFDVKSLFTNVPLAETINICAQVLFKENNNLTITKSNFVSLMTMATSAIQFSFNNEMYCQTDGVAMGSPLGPTLANIIMGHLECEYFKCNQRPISYFRYVDDCFILFRNKDECEKMFADFNNLHPSIKFTLESEENNKLPFLDILVERNNGEFLTSIYRKSTFTGQYINYHSFGTIKRKINLIRTLCERAIKICSPTYLEQELNSISKILVDNGYPEELINKTINRRLKLKAVEPEYGPIAEAVPIKLPFIGRRSYSIGKEMSTLVKNCYNSANVRVIFSSEPNFTPASKDPIHLVDKSMVVYHFVCHCGNDYIGQTSRRFIERRKEHTPKCVKEFISNPTYNYKDNLTLVRASRKSAVAKHLLNNAKECGKRYVDDCFKIIRICKTEFQLKVSEAVLISTLEPSLCVQQEFDYVSALI
;
A
#
# COMPACT_ATOMS: atom_id res chain seq x y z
N MET A 1 -57.17 47.62 -22.00
CA MET A 1 -56.84 46.14 -21.98
C MET A 1 -56.10 45.88 -20.68
N SER A 2 -56.63 45.04 -19.84
CA SER A 2 -56.08 44.76 -18.48
C SER A 2 -54.69 44.14 -18.54
N GLU A 3 -53.75 44.42 -17.61
CA GLU A 3 -52.44 43.86 -17.49
C GLU A 3 -52.42 42.33 -17.51
N VAL A 4 -53.50 41.69 -17.05
CA VAL A 4 -53.73 40.22 -17.05
C VAL A 4 -53.82 39.66 -18.47
N SER A 5 -54.40 40.40 -19.43
CA SER A 5 -54.50 39.98 -20.83
C SER A 5 -53.15 40.13 -21.58
N LEU A 6 -52.29 41.05 -21.18
CA LEU A 6 -50.96 41.25 -21.69
C LEU A 6 -49.99 40.15 -21.16
N LEU A 7 -50.12 39.77 -19.91
CA LEU A 7 -49.40 38.65 -19.32
C LEU A 7 -49.82 37.30 -19.95
N ALA A 8 -51.08 37.06 -20.20
CA ALA A 8 -51.59 35.84 -20.86
C ALA A 8 -51.09 35.74 -22.33
N ARG A 9 -51.03 36.85 -23.04
CA ARG A 9 -50.47 36.94 -24.41
C ARG A 9 -48.96 36.76 -24.44
N ALA A 10 -48.26 37.32 -23.45
CA ALA A 10 -46.82 37.10 -23.25
C ALA A 10 -46.55 35.62 -22.90
N PHE A 11 -47.40 34.96 -22.07
CA PHE A 11 -47.32 33.55 -21.77
C PHE A 11 -47.58 32.63 -22.98
N SER A 12 -48.46 33.04 -23.91
CA SER A 12 -48.73 32.26 -25.12
C SER A 12 -47.59 32.35 -26.14
N LEU A 13 -46.98 33.50 -26.26
CA LEU A 13 -45.74 33.73 -27.06
C LEU A 13 -44.52 33.02 -26.41
N LEU A 14 -44.56 32.77 -25.09
CA LEU A 14 -43.57 32.02 -24.36
C LEU A 14 -43.53 30.54 -24.76
N LYS A 15 -44.57 29.96 -25.33
CA LYS A 15 -44.65 28.54 -25.74
C LYS A 15 -44.25 28.28 -27.20
N GLN A 16 -44.09 29.32 -28.04
CA GLN A 16 -43.64 29.16 -29.42
C GLN A 16 -42.12 29.21 -29.55
N ASN A 17 -41.51 28.16 -30.11
CA ASN A 17 -40.09 28.10 -30.51
C ASN A 17 -39.83 29.08 -31.67
N VAL A 18 -39.57 30.35 -31.38
CA VAL A 18 -39.23 31.37 -32.37
C VAL A 18 -37.78 31.17 -32.82
N ARG A 19 -37.57 30.94 -34.12
CA ARG A 19 -36.24 30.87 -34.72
C ARG A 19 -35.52 32.22 -34.66
N PRO A 20 -34.20 32.29 -34.38
CA PRO A 20 -33.44 33.52 -34.12
C PRO A 20 -33.47 34.58 -35.25
N ALA A 21 -33.44 34.15 -36.49
CA ALA A 21 -33.38 35.06 -37.65
C ALA A 21 -34.61 35.97 -37.85
N PRO A 22 -35.86 35.56 -37.54
CA PRO A 22 -37.02 36.41 -37.73
C PRO A 22 -37.09 37.59 -36.77
N VAL A 23 -36.63 37.49 -35.53
CA VAL A 23 -36.73 38.53 -34.49
C VAL A 23 -35.97 39.77 -34.89
N PHE A 24 -34.72 39.64 -35.33
CA PHE A 24 -33.91 40.80 -35.74
C PHE A 24 -34.39 41.42 -37.05
N LYS A 25 -34.95 40.62 -37.97
CA LYS A 25 -35.55 41.12 -39.23
C LYS A 25 -36.82 41.89 -38.93
N TYR A 26 -37.61 41.44 -37.97
CA TYR A 26 -38.82 42.18 -37.53
C TYR A 26 -38.44 43.51 -36.85
N LEU A 27 -37.50 43.51 -35.88
CA LEU A 27 -37.05 44.70 -35.18
C LEU A 27 -36.53 45.77 -36.17
N LYS A 28 -35.74 45.41 -37.17
CA LYS A 28 -35.21 46.31 -38.22
C LYS A 28 -36.28 46.92 -39.09
N LYS A 29 -37.45 46.25 -39.19
CA LYS A 29 -38.56 46.78 -39.97
C LYS A 29 -39.43 47.83 -39.22
N HIS A 30 -39.44 47.75 -37.88
CA HIS A 30 -40.39 48.50 -37.03
C HIS A 30 -39.69 49.51 -36.12
N TYR A 31 -38.38 49.54 -36.00
CA TYR A 31 -37.66 50.48 -35.16
C TYR A 31 -36.48 51.12 -35.89
N CYS A 32 -36.11 52.36 -35.46
CA CYS A 32 -35.03 53.13 -36.04
C CYS A 32 -33.63 52.50 -35.83
N SER A 33 -32.64 52.96 -36.55
CA SER A 33 -31.27 52.42 -36.52
C SER A 33 -30.65 52.55 -35.13
N SER A 34 -30.92 53.58 -34.35
CA SER A 34 -30.37 53.80 -33.01
C SER A 34 -30.82 52.69 -32.02
N VAL A 35 -32.11 52.31 -32.14
CA VAL A 35 -32.67 51.23 -31.33
C VAL A 35 -32.04 49.89 -31.73
N ILE A 36 -31.79 49.62 -32.98
CA ILE A 36 -31.11 48.43 -33.49
C ILE A 36 -29.64 48.39 -33.05
N ASP A 37 -28.98 49.53 -33.01
CA ASP A 37 -27.62 49.63 -32.48
C ASP A 37 -27.55 49.37 -30.99
N SER A 38 -28.53 49.86 -30.22
CA SER A 38 -28.68 49.53 -28.80
C SER A 38 -28.97 48.05 -28.57
N CYS A 39 -29.77 47.38 -29.41
CA CYS A 39 -29.97 45.93 -29.39
C CYS A 39 -28.68 45.17 -29.66
N ASN A 40 -27.92 45.60 -30.66
CA ASN A 40 -26.62 45.01 -30.99
C ASN A 40 -25.60 45.20 -29.87
N LEU A 41 -25.60 46.39 -29.25
CA LEU A 41 -24.72 46.67 -28.11
C LEU A 41 -25.07 45.83 -26.91
N LEU A 42 -26.36 45.62 -26.60
CA LEU A 42 -26.82 44.76 -25.51
C LEU A 42 -26.35 43.30 -25.73
N ILE A 43 -26.49 42.75 -26.93
CA ILE A 43 -26.00 41.42 -27.28
C ILE A 43 -24.47 41.33 -27.08
N LYS A 44 -23.74 42.31 -27.60
CA LYS A 44 -22.27 42.39 -27.48
C LYS A 44 -21.82 42.41 -26.02
N THR A 45 -22.45 43.28 -25.22
CA THR A 45 -22.12 43.41 -23.77
C THR A 45 -22.45 42.15 -23.01
N ARG A 46 -23.63 41.56 -23.25
CA ARG A 46 -24.00 40.28 -22.62
C ARG A 46 -23.08 39.12 -23.01
N ASN A 47 -22.68 39.03 -24.27
CA ASN A 47 -21.71 38.01 -24.72
C ASN A 47 -20.35 38.19 -24.04
N LYS A 48 -19.87 39.41 -23.83
CA LYS A 48 -18.67 39.72 -23.07
C LYS A 48 -18.81 39.27 -21.61
N MET A 49 -19.95 39.58 -20.97
CA MET A 49 -20.23 39.17 -19.59
C MET A 49 -20.21 37.65 -19.43
N TYR A 50 -20.86 36.88 -20.34
CA TYR A 50 -20.81 35.42 -20.32
C TYR A 50 -19.37 34.87 -20.49
N ASN A 51 -18.59 35.47 -21.39
CA ASN A 51 -17.20 35.09 -21.55
C ASN A 51 -16.37 35.31 -20.28
N LEU A 52 -16.60 36.42 -19.57
CA LEU A 52 -15.93 36.70 -18.30
C LEU A 52 -16.37 35.74 -17.20
N THR A 53 -17.66 35.37 -17.15
CA THR A 53 -18.17 34.35 -16.20
C THR A 53 -17.53 32.97 -16.45
N LEU A 54 -17.42 32.55 -17.70
CA LEU A 54 -16.77 31.30 -18.09
C LEU A 54 -15.26 31.32 -17.82
N LYS A 55 -14.60 32.47 -18.06
CA LYS A 55 -13.19 32.71 -17.75
C LYS A 55 -12.95 32.65 -16.25
N LYS A 56 -13.84 33.27 -15.43
CA LYS A 56 -13.78 33.22 -13.96
C LYS A 56 -13.89 31.77 -13.47
N SER A 57 -14.87 31.01 -13.96
CA SER A 57 -15.01 29.59 -13.59
C SER A 57 -13.76 28.81 -13.94
N PHE A 58 -13.24 28.90 -15.16
CA PHE A 58 -12.04 28.20 -15.61
C PHE A 58 -10.79 28.56 -14.80
N LEU A 59 -10.56 29.87 -14.51
CA LEU A 59 -9.43 30.30 -13.68
C LEU A 59 -9.56 29.85 -12.24
N THR A 60 -10.79 29.80 -11.70
CA THR A 60 -11.04 29.25 -10.35
C THR A 60 -10.73 27.77 -10.29
N ASP A 61 -11.08 27.01 -11.33
CA ASP A 61 -10.75 25.58 -11.43
C ASP A 61 -9.25 25.36 -11.65
N CYS A 62 -8.59 26.21 -12.42
CA CYS A 62 -7.13 26.23 -12.55
C CYS A 62 -6.43 26.51 -11.21
N LEU A 63 -6.96 27.47 -10.43
CA LEU A 63 -6.43 27.80 -9.10
C LEU A 63 -6.57 26.63 -8.12
N LYS A 64 -7.75 25.98 -8.10
CA LYS A 64 -8.00 24.77 -7.28
C LYS A 64 -7.08 23.61 -7.66
N SER A 65 -6.90 23.39 -8.97
CA SER A 65 -6.04 22.33 -9.51
C SER A 65 -4.57 22.70 -9.55
N LYS A 66 -4.18 23.91 -9.08
CA LYS A 66 -2.81 24.45 -9.09
C LYS A 66 -2.11 24.34 -10.45
N VAL A 67 -2.85 24.55 -11.53
CA VAL A 67 -2.36 24.59 -12.91
C VAL A 67 -2.51 26.00 -13.48
N ILE A 68 -1.57 26.41 -14.33
CA ILE A 68 -1.64 27.73 -14.99
C ILE A 68 -2.02 27.57 -16.47
N PRO A 69 -2.99 28.38 -16.99
CA PRO A 69 -3.29 28.39 -18.42
C PRO A 69 -2.08 28.82 -19.26
N LYS A 70 -1.90 28.22 -20.44
CA LYS A 70 -0.75 28.53 -21.32
C LYS A 70 -0.60 30.02 -21.62
N TRP A 71 -1.71 30.75 -21.77
CA TRP A 71 -1.75 32.16 -22.08
C TRP A 71 -1.42 33.10 -20.91
N LEU A 72 -1.37 32.52 -19.67
CA LEU A 72 -0.99 33.25 -18.46
C LEU A 72 0.46 32.92 -18.00
N VAL A 73 1.13 31.99 -18.68
CA VAL A 73 2.52 31.65 -18.37
C VAL A 73 3.45 32.79 -18.78
N PHE A 74 4.14 33.33 -17.79
CA PHE A 74 5.18 34.33 -18.01
C PHE A 74 6.48 33.62 -18.39
N ARG A 75 7.07 33.95 -19.55
CA ARG A 75 8.42 33.55 -19.94
C ARG A 75 9.38 34.66 -19.56
N ILE A 76 10.27 34.39 -18.62
CA ILE A 76 11.39 35.27 -18.35
C ILE A 76 12.39 35.04 -19.50
N GLU A 77 12.58 36.00 -20.35
CA GLU A 77 13.58 35.94 -21.44
C GLU A 77 14.94 35.64 -20.84
N ASN A 78 15.66 34.70 -21.44
CA ASN A 78 17.02 34.27 -21.08
C ASN A 78 17.18 33.52 -19.73
N SER A 79 16.13 33.11 -19.04
CA SER A 79 16.27 32.25 -17.84
C SER A 79 15.63 30.89 -18.01
N LYS A 80 16.35 29.83 -17.61
CA LYS A 80 15.79 28.45 -17.48
C LYS A 80 14.92 28.28 -16.25
N LEU A 81 14.70 29.33 -15.45
CA LEU A 81 13.91 29.30 -14.22
C LEU A 81 12.41 29.36 -14.55
N LYS A 82 11.69 28.31 -14.19
CA LYS A 82 10.23 28.30 -14.18
C LYS A 82 9.73 28.96 -12.89
N PRO A 83 8.67 29.83 -12.95
CA PRO A 83 8.10 30.41 -11.74
C PRO A 83 7.60 29.31 -10.78
N SER A 84 7.73 29.57 -9.48
CA SER A 84 7.19 28.66 -8.48
C SER A 84 5.65 28.60 -8.54
N ILE A 85 5.06 27.53 -8.05
CA ILE A 85 3.60 27.33 -7.97
C ILE A 85 2.91 28.52 -7.27
N ALA A 86 3.55 29.06 -6.21
CA ALA A 86 3.04 30.20 -5.48
C ALA A 86 2.95 31.45 -6.37
N VAL A 87 3.97 31.71 -7.19
CA VAL A 87 3.98 32.80 -8.15
C VAL A 87 2.91 32.62 -9.23
N GLU A 88 2.78 31.42 -9.80
CA GLU A 88 1.74 31.09 -10.77
C GLU A 88 0.33 31.33 -10.20
N GLN A 89 0.10 31.00 -8.94
CA GLN A 89 -1.20 31.25 -8.28
C GLN A 89 -1.48 32.75 -8.06
N ILE A 90 -0.44 33.56 -7.81
CA ILE A 90 -0.58 35.02 -7.71
C ILE A 90 -1.05 35.60 -9.06
N PHE A 91 -0.47 35.14 -10.18
CA PHE A 91 -0.93 35.59 -11.52
C PHE A 91 -2.43 35.26 -11.75
N ILE A 92 -2.86 34.03 -11.42
CA ILE A 92 -4.26 33.62 -11.55
C ILE A 92 -5.16 34.50 -10.67
N LYS A 93 -4.78 34.81 -9.44
CA LYS A 93 -5.54 35.67 -8.52
C LYS A 93 -5.65 37.09 -9.05
N ASN A 94 -4.57 37.64 -9.60
CA ASN A 94 -4.58 38.96 -10.22
C ASN A 94 -5.49 38.99 -11.44
N GLU A 95 -5.44 37.97 -12.29
CA GLU A 95 -6.32 37.89 -13.45
C GLU A 95 -7.79 37.71 -13.05
N LEU A 96 -8.10 37.05 -11.95
CA LEU A 96 -9.44 36.98 -11.36
C LEU A 96 -9.94 38.36 -10.89
N ARG A 97 -9.07 39.19 -10.28
CA ARG A 97 -9.40 40.58 -9.89
C ARG A 97 -9.71 41.45 -11.12
N VAL A 98 -8.86 41.37 -12.15
CA VAL A 98 -9.08 42.11 -13.42
C VAL A 98 -10.42 41.68 -14.05
N ASN A 99 -10.69 40.39 -14.10
CA ASN A 99 -11.95 39.84 -14.60
C ASN A 99 -13.16 40.32 -13.79
N GLN A 100 -13.05 40.40 -12.47
CA GLN A 100 -14.13 40.93 -11.61
C GLN A 100 -14.41 42.40 -11.85
N ASN A 101 -13.37 43.24 -11.94
CA ASN A 101 -13.51 44.67 -12.20
C ASN A 101 -14.13 44.92 -13.58
N LEU A 102 -13.70 44.17 -14.60
CA LEU A 102 -14.28 44.29 -15.94
C LEU A 102 -15.73 43.80 -15.97
N SER A 103 -16.07 42.76 -15.20
CA SER A 103 -17.46 42.28 -15.07
C SER A 103 -18.39 43.35 -14.46
N MET A 104 -17.93 44.08 -13.44
CA MET A 104 -18.71 45.19 -12.84
C MET A 104 -18.95 46.34 -13.82
N LYS A 105 -17.92 46.71 -14.59
CA LYS A 105 -18.08 47.74 -15.64
C LYS A 105 -19.10 47.35 -16.70
N LEU A 106 -19.00 46.13 -17.22
CA LEU A 106 -19.94 45.61 -18.23
C LEU A 106 -21.35 45.43 -17.66
N GLN A 107 -21.50 45.13 -16.38
CA GLN A 107 -22.82 45.05 -15.76
C GLN A 107 -23.51 46.39 -15.69
N LYS A 108 -22.76 47.49 -15.40
CA LYS A 108 -23.27 48.87 -15.44
C LYS A 108 -23.63 49.27 -16.86
N GLU A 109 -22.77 48.99 -17.85
CA GLU A 109 -23.05 49.24 -19.26
C GLU A 109 -24.29 48.48 -19.73
N TYR A 110 -24.43 47.20 -19.38
CA TYR A 110 -25.59 46.38 -19.71
C TYR A 110 -26.89 46.95 -19.12
N SER A 111 -26.88 47.41 -17.86
CA SER A 111 -28.03 48.03 -17.22
C SER A 111 -28.44 49.28 -17.94
N ASN A 112 -27.49 50.18 -18.24
CA ASN A 112 -27.78 51.44 -18.93
C ASN A 112 -28.40 51.20 -20.33
N VAL A 113 -27.84 50.29 -21.12
CA VAL A 113 -28.38 49.95 -22.45
C VAL A 113 -29.76 49.30 -22.34
N LEU A 114 -29.98 48.48 -21.34
CA LEU A 114 -31.26 47.82 -21.09
C LEU A 114 -32.34 48.86 -20.71
N ASP A 115 -31.97 49.85 -19.93
CA ASP A 115 -32.91 50.90 -19.52
C ASP A 115 -33.32 51.81 -20.72
N VAL A 116 -32.39 52.05 -21.63
CA VAL A 116 -32.71 52.69 -22.91
C VAL A 116 -33.69 51.83 -23.73
N LEU A 117 -33.43 50.56 -23.87
CA LEU A 117 -34.29 49.64 -24.61
C LEU A 117 -35.68 49.44 -23.97
N LYS A 118 -35.82 49.58 -22.66
CA LYS A 118 -37.11 49.59 -21.96
C LYS A 118 -37.97 50.78 -22.32
N GLN A 119 -37.36 51.91 -22.64
CA GLN A 119 -38.06 53.12 -23.05
C GLN A 119 -38.44 53.10 -24.52
N GLU A 120 -37.62 52.51 -25.37
CA GLU A 120 -37.74 52.56 -26.82
C GLU A 120 -38.53 51.41 -27.45
N LEU A 121 -38.48 50.20 -26.81
CA LEU A 121 -39.17 48.98 -27.30
C LEU A 121 -40.54 48.81 -26.61
N SER A 122 -41.51 48.25 -27.36
CA SER A 122 -42.73 47.79 -26.74
C SER A 122 -42.42 46.64 -25.75
N PHE A 123 -43.21 46.49 -24.70
CA PHE A 123 -43.05 45.50 -23.69
C PHE A 123 -42.94 44.05 -24.26
N THR A 124 -43.78 43.73 -25.26
CA THR A 124 -43.81 42.45 -25.95
C THR A 124 -42.58 42.22 -26.80
N ASP A 125 -42.08 43.26 -27.49
CA ASP A 125 -40.88 43.17 -28.33
C ASP A 125 -39.62 43.06 -27.49
N LEU A 126 -39.55 43.77 -26.36
CA LEU A 126 -38.46 43.64 -25.40
C LEU A 126 -38.38 42.21 -24.82
N ILE A 127 -39.51 41.60 -24.38
CA ILE A 127 -39.52 40.21 -23.88
C ILE A 127 -39.08 39.25 -24.98
N THR A 128 -39.56 39.44 -26.20
CA THR A 128 -39.22 38.57 -27.33
C THR A 128 -37.72 38.69 -27.68
N PHE A 129 -37.19 39.89 -27.68
CA PHE A 129 -35.77 40.18 -27.86
C PHE A 129 -34.89 39.55 -26.75
N MET A 130 -35.30 39.74 -25.48
CA MET A 130 -34.56 39.20 -24.35
C MET A 130 -34.51 37.66 -24.33
N LYS A 131 -35.58 36.97 -24.78
CA LYS A 131 -35.60 35.53 -25.01
C LYS A 131 -34.66 35.13 -26.13
N PHE A 132 -34.69 35.81 -27.25
CA PHE A 132 -33.77 35.59 -28.35
C PHE A 132 -32.30 35.66 -27.88
N VAL A 133 -31.97 36.73 -27.12
CA VAL A 133 -30.63 36.94 -26.56
C VAL A 133 -30.26 35.79 -25.59
N SER A 134 -31.21 35.24 -24.84
CA SER A 134 -30.96 34.12 -23.91
C SER A 134 -30.73 32.80 -24.61
N SER A 135 -31.59 32.44 -25.56
CA SER A 135 -31.52 31.12 -26.28
C SER A 135 -30.28 30.97 -27.16
N THR A 136 -29.82 32.08 -27.78
CA THR A 136 -28.59 32.07 -28.61
C THR A 136 -27.34 31.78 -27.80
N ASN A 137 -27.34 32.09 -26.51
CA ASN A 137 -26.17 31.94 -25.65
C ASN A 137 -26.00 30.57 -25.01
N GLU A 138 -27.08 29.79 -24.81
CA GLU A 138 -27.03 28.51 -24.14
C GLU A 138 -26.11 27.49 -24.86
N LYS A 139 -26.22 27.40 -26.18
CA LYS A 139 -25.40 26.52 -27.03
C LYS A 139 -23.91 26.94 -27.01
N LEU A 140 -23.64 28.24 -27.06
CA LEU A 140 -22.29 28.82 -27.03
C LEU A 140 -21.64 28.59 -25.64
N VAL A 141 -22.42 28.79 -24.57
CA VAL A 141 -21.99 28.56 -23.19
C VAL A 141 -21.64 27.09 -22.96
N ALA A 142 -22.51 26.15 -23.41
CA ALA A 142 -22.28 24.72 -23.28
C ALA A 142 -21.01 24.31 -24.04
N ARG A 143 -20.83 24.77 -25.28
CA ARG A 143 -19.63 24.49 -26.09
C ARG A 143 -18.35 25.02 -25.42
N LYS A 144 -18.35 26.22 -24.89
CA LYS A 144 -17.19 26.80 -24.18
C LYS A 144 -16.92 26.14 -22.86
N LYS A 145 -17.94 25.73 -22.09
CA LYS A 145 -17.75 24.93 -20.87
C LYS A 145 -17.04 23.59 -21.18
N ALA A 146 -17.49 22.90 -22.22
CA ALA A 146 -16.86 21.66 -22.66
C ALA A 146 -15.39 21.88 -23.11
N GLN A 147 -15.12 22.96 -23.83
CA GLN A 147 -13.77 23.35 -24.24
C GLN A 147 -12.86 23.67 -23.05
N ASN A 148 -13.36 24.43 -22.06
CA ASN A 148 -12.65 24.76 -20.83
C ASN A 148 -12.34 23.50 -20.01
N ALA A 149 -13.29 22.57 -19.88
CA ALA A 149 -13.09 21.29 -19.21
C ALA A 149 -12.00 20.44 -19.91
N LYS A 150 -12.02 20.38 -21.25
CA LYS A 150 -10.96 19.70 -22.04
C LYS A 150 -9.60 20.37 -21.84
N SER A 151 -9.55 21.70 -21.82
CA SER A 151 -8.31 22.46 -21.59
C SER A 151 -7.77 22.24 -20.18
N LEU A 152 -8.64 22.26 -19.17
CA LEU A 152 -8.26 22.00 -17.78
C LEU A 152 -7.70 20.58 -17.62
N LYS A 153 -8.37 19.58 -18.20
CA LYS A 153 -7.90 18.19 -18.22
C LYS A 153 -6.50 18.06 -18.87
N SER A 154 -6.29 18.75 -19.98
CA SER A 154 -4.98 18.81 -20.66
C SER A 154 -3.89 19.49 -19.81
N LEU A 155 -4.23 20.56 -19.08
CA LEU A 155 -3.29 21.24 -18.19
C LEU A 155 -2.92 20.39 -16.97
N ILE A 156 -3.90 19.71 -16.40
CA ILE A 156 -3.70 18.77 -15.29
C ILE A 156 -2.81 17.60 -15.75
N SER A 157 -3.13 16.98 -16.89
CA SER A 157 -2.32 15.89 -17.47
C SER A 157 -0.88 16.34 -17.76
N ARG A 158 -0.70 17.56 -18.23
CA ARG A 158 0.62 18.13 -18.55
C ARG A 158 1.47 18.41 -17.31
N ARG A 159 0.83 18.76 -16.19
CA ARG A 159 1.51 19.06 -14.93
C ARG A 159 1.77 17.80 -14.10
N PHE A 160 0.80 16.89 -14.06
CA PHE A 160 0.82 15.70 -13.20
C PHE A 160 1.16 14.40 -13.93
N GLY A 161 1.58 14.51 -15.20
CA GLY A 161 1.79 13.38 -16.11
C GLY A 161 0.50 12.90 -16.77
N THR A 162 0.61 12.24 -17.89
CA THR A 162 -0.49 11.48 -18.49
C THR A 162 -0.74 10.29 -17.59
N LEU A 163 -1.77 10.39 -16.72
CA LEU A 163 -2.23 9.24 -15.96
C LEU A 163 -2.65 8.16 -16.95
N SER A 164 -1.77 7.21 -17.14
CA SER A 164 -1.93 6.22 -18.18
C SER A 164 -3.01 5.23 -17.79
N LYS A 165 -4.02 5.07 -18.64
CA LYS A 165 -4.99 3.96 -18.55
C LYS A 165 -4.32 2.59 -18.51
N ARG A 166 -3.05 2.52 -18.92
CA ARG A 166 -2.19 1.32 -18.86
C ARG A 166 -2.00 0.76 -17.45
N HIS A 167 -2.20 1.58 -16.40
CA HIS A 167 -2.02 1.16 -15.02
C HIS A 167 -3.19 0.36 -14.46
N ILE A 168 -4.35 0.33 -15.14
CA ILE A 168 -5.55 -0.33 -14.68
C ILE A 168 -5.97 -1.40 -15.68
N THR A 169 -6.12 -2.62 -15.19
CA THR A 169 -6.69 -3.75 -15.92
C THR A 169 -8.05 -4.08 -15.30
N ASN A 170 -9.13 -3.58 -15.90
CA ASN A 170 -10.48 -3.90 -15.43
C ASN A 170 -11.01 -5.13 -16.15
N LEU A 171 -11.13 -6.23 -15.42
CA LEU A 171 -11.65 -7.53 -15.87
C LEU A 171 -13.04 -7.81 -15.29
N SER A 172 -13.61 -6.85 -14.56
CA SER A 172 -14.94 -6.95 -13.98
C SER A 172 -16.01 -6.32 -14.88
N SER A 173 -17.26 -6.64 -14.61
CA SER A 173 -18.42 -5.97 -15.22
C SER A 173 -18.64 -4.54 -14.70
N TYR A 174 -17.97 -4.15 -13.59
CA TYR A 174 -18.11 -2.84 -12.98
C TYR A 174 -17.47 -1.75 -13.85
N LYS A 175 -18.26 -0.74 -14.21
CA LYS A 175 -17.77 0.43 -14.94
C LYS A 175 -17.27 1.49 -13.97
N LEU A 176 -15.99 1.80 -14.05
CA LEU A 176 -15.38 2.88 -13.27
C LEU A 176 -15.87 4.24 -13.76
N ASP A 177 -16.15 5.15 -12.84
CA ASP A 177 -16.27 6.57 -13.16
C ASP A 177 -14.89 7.23 -13.33
N GLU A 178 -14.84 8.47 -13.85
CA GLU A 178 -13.58 9.17 -14.11
C GLU A 178 -12.74 9.39 -12.84
N ASP A 179 -13.38 9.69 -11.70
CA ASP A 179 -12.71 9.91 -10.42
C ASP A 179 -12.13 8.60 -9.84
N GLU A 180 -12.82 7.48 -10.02
CA GLU A 180 -12.36 6.14 -9.64
C GLU A 180 -11.18 5.69 -10.51
N GLU A 181 -11.28 5.89 -11.84
CA GLU A 181 -10.20 5.59 -12.78
C GLU A 181 -8.95 6.42 -12.44
N PHE A 182 -9.12 7.73 -12.21
CA PHE A 182 -8.04 8.60 -11.73
C PHE A 182 -7.41 8.09 -10.45
N THR A 183 -8.23 7.79 -9.45
CA THR A 183 -7.76 7.33 -8.13
C THR A 183 -6.94 6.03 -8.22
N LEU A 184 -7.40 5.05 -9.00
CA LEU A 184 -6.71 3.78 -9.19
C LEU A 184 -5.44 3.90 -10.04
N SER A 185 -5.42 4.83 -11.00
CA SER A 185 -4.23 5.10 -11.82
C SER A 185 -3.06 5.65 -11.03
N LEU A 186 -3.29 6.27 -9.86
CA LEU A 186 -2.25 6.70 -8.93
C LEU A 186 -1.50 5.52 -8.29
N GLY A 187 -2.07 4.31 -8.37
CA GLY A 187 -1.53 3.08 -7.82
C GLY A 187 -1.96 2.77 -6.38
N LEU A 188 -2.00 1.49 -6.05
CA LEU A 188 -2.47 1.01 -4.74
C LEU A 188 -1.61 1.52 -3.56
N ASN A 189 -0.35 1.82 -3.81
CA ASN A 189 0.61 2.33 -2.80
C ASN A 189 0.57 3.87 -2.64
N PHE A 190 -0.34 4.55 -3.33
CA PHE A 190 -0.48 5.99 -3.21
C PHE A 190 -0.98 6.38 -1.82
N SER A 191 -0.35 7.40 -1.22
CA SER A 191 -0.68 7.88 0.11
C SER A 191 -1.25 9.30 0.04
N LEU A 192 -2.24 9.60 0.88
CA LEU A 192 -2.79 10.93 1.09
C LEU A 192 -2.33 11.52 2.42
N PRO A 193 -2.33 12.85 2.58
CA PRO A 193 -2.12 13.48 3.88
C PRO A 193 -3.12 12.92 4.91
N PRO A 194 -2.72 12.68 6.16
CA PRO A 194 -3.64 12.26 7.20
C PRO A 194 -4.69 13.36 7.46
N VAL A 195 -5.93 12.98 7.74
CA VAL A 195 -7.00 13.94 8.09
C VAL A 195 -6.72 14.51 9.48
N LYS A 196 -6.29 13.66 10.39
CA LYS A 196 -5.90 13.98 11.78
C LYS A 196 -4.71 13.10 12.15
N VAL A 197 -3.74 13.67 12.84
CA VAL A 197 -2.64 12.88 13.42
C VAL A 197 -3.18 12.12 14.63
N ASN A 198 -2.88 10.85 14.71
CA ASN A 198 -3.22 10.04 15.87
C ASN A 198 -2.25 10.43 17.01
N ARG A 199 -2.77 11.16 18.01
CA ARG A 199 -1.99 11.66 19.14
C ARG A 199 -1.35 10.52 19.92
N GLU A 200 -2.12 9.50 20.23
CA GLU A 200 -1.68 8.35 21.03
C GLU A 200 -0.56 7.56 20.32
N GLU A 201 -0.61 7.50 18.97
CA GLU A 201 0.47 6.88 18.18
C GLU A 201 1.77 7.67 18.24
N VAL A 202 1.68 9.00 18.19
CA VAL A 202 2.86 9.87 18.33
C VAL A 202 3.45 9.69 19.70
N PHE A 203 2.64 9.82 20.76
CA PHE A 203 3.11 9.65 22.14
C PHE A 203 3.74 8.28 22.38
N THR A 204 3.11 7.20 21.92
CA THR A 204 3.68 5.85 21.98
C THR A 204 5.05 5.78 21.30
N SER A 205 5.21 6.45 20.15
CA SER A 205 6.49 6.46 19.43
C SER A 205 7.59 7.20 20.20
N PHE A 206 7.26 8.31 20.83
CA PHE A 206 8.20 9.06 21.68
C PHE A 206 8.54 8.31 22.95
N GLU A 207 7.58 7.68 23.61
CA GLU A 207 7.79 6.84 24.78
C GLU A 207 8.69 5.63 24.48
N MET A 208 8.41 4.91 23.36
CA MET A 208 9.28 3.83 22.90
C MET A 208 10.70 4.32 22.62
N PHE A 209 10.84 5.47 21.99
CA PHE A 209 12.15 6.05 21.72
C PHE A 209 12.88 6.40 23.02
N TYR A 210 12.22 7.05 23.98
CA TYR A 210 12.79 7.37 25.30
C TYR A 210 13.28 6.12 26.02
N ASN A 211 12.49 5.04 26.02
CA ASN A 211 12.90 3.77 26.62
C ASN A 211 14.10 3.10 25.95
N HIS A 212 14.29 3.31 24.65
CA HIS A 212 15.49 2.82 23.96
C HIS A 212 16.71 3.71 24.23
N ILE A 213 16.56 5.04 24.16
CA ILE A 213 17.69 5.96 24.30
C ILE A 213 18.27 5.97 25.72
N ARG A 214 17.44 5.82 26.77
CA ARG A 214 17.90 5.78 28.17
C ARG A 214 18.79 4.60 28.50
N LYS A 215 18.96 3.63 27.62
CA LYS A 215 19.98 2.57 27.74
C LYS A 215 21.39 3.10 27.53
N HIS A 216 21.51 4.24 26.86
CA HIS A 216 22.76 4.97 26.70
C HIS A 216 22.97 5.89 27.89
N LYS A 217 24.24 6.19 28.21
CA LYS A 217 24.57 7.06 29.34
C LYS A 217 24.35 8.52 28.95
N PRO A 218 23.51 9.28 29.67
CA PRO A 218 23.36 10.71 29.40
C PRO A 218 24.63 11.47 29.85
N VAL A 219 24.79 12.71 29.39
CA VAL A 219 25.91 13.58 29.76
C VAL A 219 25.91 13.80 31.26
N ASP A 220 24.74 14.18 31.84
CA ASP A 220 24.49 14.30 33.28
C ASP A 220 22.99 14.23 33.59
N LYS A 221 22.61 14.26 34.85
CA LYS A 221 21.19 14.23 35.31
C LYS A 221 20.37 15.46 34.87
N TYR A 222 21.00 16.61 34.71
CA TYR A 222 20.33 17.83 34.26
C TYR A 222 19.93 17.69 32.78
N HIS A 223 20.86 17.21 31.95
CA HIS A 223 20.60 16.93 30.52
C HIS A 223 19.53 15.86 30.33
N GLU A 224 19.48 14.84 31.20
CA GLU A 224 18.42 13.84 31.16
C GLU A 224 17.03 14.44 31.44
N LYS A 225 16.89 15.29 32.47
CA LYS A 225 15.63 15.98 32.79
C LYS A 225 15.20 16.91 31.64
N THR A 226 16.14 17.69 31.11
CA THR A 226 15.90 18.61 30.00
C THR A 226 15.51 17.85 28.75
N PHE A 227 16.16 16.72 28.48
CA PHE A 227 15.83 15.84 27.35
C PHE A 227 14.39 15.33 27.46
N LYS A 228 13.98 14.82 28.60
CA LYS A 228 12.62 14.36 28.85
C LYS A 228 11.58 15.47 28.64
N ALA A 229 11.78 16.66 29.18
CA ALA A 229 10.87 17.80 28.99
C ALA A 229 10.73 18.19 27.49
N ASN A 230 11.86 18.24 26.79
CA ASN A 230 11.86 18.54 25.36
C ASN A 230 11.16 17.45 24.53
N LEU A 231 11.31 16.15 24.86
CA LEU A 231 10.61 15.08 24.19
C LEU A 231 9.09 15.21 24.34
N ILE A 232 8.61 15.53 25.55
CA ILE A 232 7.18 15.75 25.81
C ILE A 232 6.68 16.93 24.95
N SER A 233 7.41 18.06 24.95
CA SER A 233 7.07 19.24 24.16
C SER A 233 7.02 18.91 22.65
N HIS A 234 8.00 18.16 22.16
CA HIS A 234 8.02 17.72 20.76
C HIS A 234 6.86 16.79 20.42
N ALA A 235 6.50 15.85 21.29
CA ALA A 235 5.37 14.94 21.09
C ALA A 235 4.05 15.73 21.00
N HIS A 236 3.82 16.70 21.92
CA HIS A 236 2.66 17.57 21.88
C HIS A 236 2.60 18.40 20.59
N SER A 237 3.66 19.14 20.29
CA SER A 237 3.71 20.03 19.13
C SER A 237 3.54 19.26 17.80
N TYR A 238 4.09 18.03 17.71
CA TYR A 238 3.97 17.18 16.55
C TYR A 238 2.56 16.62 16.36
N SER A 239 1.85 16.33 17.47
CA SER A 239 0.48 15.79 17.43
C SER A 239 -0.59 16.81 17.05
N VAL A 240 -0.35 18.10 17.29
CA VAL A 240 -1.32 19.18 17.06
C VAL A 240 -1.23 19.76 15.64
N ASN A 241 -0.07 19.73 15.03
CA ASN A 241 0.24 20.49 13.81
C ASN A 241 -0.13 19.70 12.54
N THR A 242 -1.38 19.86 12.02
CA THR A 242 -1.90 19.13 10.86
C THR A 242 -2.18 19.98 9.62
N LYS A 243 -2.04 21.32 9.68
CA LYS A 243 -2.53 22.22 8.62
C LYS A 243 -1.50 22.64 7.56
N ASP A 244 -0.24 22.28 7.68
CA ASP A 244 0.84 22.72 6.77
C ASP A 244 1.06 21.80 5.56
N HIS A 245 -0.01 21.28 4.96
CA HIS A 245 0.13 20.41 3.80
C HIS A 245 -0.13 21.16 2.50
N GLU A 246 0.91 21.48 1.78
CA GLU A 246 0.80 21.73 0.34
C GLU A 246 0.62 20.38 -0.36
N PHE A 247 -0.60 19.86 -0.43
CA PHE A 247 -0.92 18.70 -1.23
C PHE A 247 -1.57 19.13 -2.54
N GLU A 248 -1.01 18.70 -3.65
CA GLU A 248 -1.30 19.25 -4.98
C GLU A 248 -2.58 18.68 -5.62
N LEU A 249 -3.03 17.50 -5.17
CA LEU A 249 -4.21 16.83 -5.70
C LEU A 249 -5.44 17.05 -4.80
N ASP A 250 -6.63 16.83 -5.33
CA ASP A 250 -7.86 16.86 -4.52
C ASP A 250 -7.98 15.60 -3.64
N ALA A 251 -7.41 15.72 -2.43
CA ALA A 251 -7.45 14.64 -1.45
C ALA A 251 -8.88 14.23 -1.04
N LYS A 252 -9.85 15.15 -1.13
CA LYS A 252 -11.26 14.88 -0.76
C LYS A 252 -11.94 14.00 -1.79
N SER A 253 -11.79 14.31 -3.10
CA SER A 253 -12.33 13.50 -4.18
C SER A 253 -11.69 12.10 -4.18
N ILE A 254 -10.35 12.02 -4.06
CA ILE A 254 -9.64 10.73 -4.01
C ILE A 254 -10.14 9.86 -2.84
N ARG A 255 -10.31 10.45 -1.62
CA ARG A 255 -10.85 9.68 -0.48
C ARG A 255 -12.26 9.19 -0.72
N LYS A 256 -13.12 10.01 -1.35
CA LYS A 256 -14.49 9.63 -1.70
C LYS A 256 -14.50 8.42 -2.63
N SER A 257 -13.68 8.44 -3.68
CA SER A 257 -13.55 7.35 -4.65
C SER A 257 -13.00 6.07 -3.98
N VAL A 258 -11.95 6.19 -3.13
CA VAL A 258 -11.43 5.06 -2.36
C VAL A 258 -12.50 4.43 -1.46
N LEU A 259 -13.30 5.24 -0.77
CA LEU A 259 -14.37 4.75 0.10
C LEU A 259 -15.48 4.07 -0.70
N LYS A 260 -15.85 4.62 -1.87
CA LYS A 260 -16.84 4.03 -2.77
C LYS A 260 -16.38 2.65 -3.26
N LEU A 261 -15.15 2.56 -3.76
CA LEU A 261 -14.53 1.31 -4.23
C LEU A 261 -14.42 0.26 -3.10
N LYS A 262 -14.02 0.66 -1.88
CA LYS A 262 -13.94 -0.26 -0.71
C LYS A 262 -15.30 -0.77 -0.24
N LYS A 263 -16.37 -0.01 -0.43
CA LYS A 263 -17.74 -0.41 -0.08
C LYS A 263 -18.35 -1.40 -1.07
N ASN A 264 -17.87 -1.41 -2.31
CA ASN A 264 -18.36 -2.32 -3.32
C ASN A 264 -17.85 -3.74 -3.02
N LYS A 265 -18.76 -4.64 -2.65
CA LYS A 265 -18.47 -6.03 -2.30
C LYS A 265 -18.47 -6.97 -3.51
N ASP A 266 -18.92 -6.51 -4.67
CA ASP A 266 -19.04 -7.33 -5.89
C ASP A 266 -17.73 -7.40 -6.66
N ILE A 267 -16.76 -6.54 -6.34
CA ILE A 267 -15.46 -6.49 -6.98
C ILE A 267 -14.31 -6.77 -6.00
N ILE A 268 -13.22 -7.27 -6.56
CA ILE A 268 -11.93 -7.40 -5.88
C ILE A 268 -10.91 -6.55 -6.62
N ILE A 269 -10.23 -5.67 -5.88
CA ILE A 269 -9.15 -4.83 -6.40
C ILE A 269 -7.84 -5.35 -5.82
N THR A 270 -6.91 -5.74 -6.70
CA THR A 270 -5.64 -6.35 -6.32
C THR A 270 -4.53 -5.94 -7.28
N LYS A 271 -3.32 -6.37 -6.99
CA LYS A 271 -2.19 -6.27 -7.92
C LYS A 271 -2.12 -7.52 -8.82
N PRO A 272 -1.53 -7.43 -10.00
CA PRO A 272 -1.25 -8.62 -10.81
C PRO A 272 -0.16 -9.50 -10.15
N ASP A 273 -0.07 -10.76 -10.58
CA ASP A 273 0.98 -11.69 -10.16
C ASP A 273 2.37 -11.21 -10.60
N LYS A 274 2.50 -10.85 -11.87
CA LYS A 274 3.73 -10.30 -12.47
C LYS A 274 3.46 -8.89 -13.01
N GLY A 275 4.48 -8.02 -12.97
CA GLY A 275 4.37 -6.62 -13.38
C GLY A 275 3.84 -5.71 -12.29
N SER A 276 3.37 -4.53 -12.69
CA SER A 276 2.81 -3.50 -11.81
C SER A 276 1.44 -3.06 -12.34
N GLY A 277 0.66 -2.41 -11.50
CA GLY A 277 -0.67 -1.93 -11.86
C GLY A 277 -1.75 -2.38 -10.88
N THR A 278 -2.98 -2.05 -11.24
CA THR A 278 -4.19 -2.39 -10.48
C THR A 278 -5.07 -3.28 -11.34
N VAL A 279 -5.48 -4.42 -10.79
CA VAL A 279 -6.40 -5.35 -11.45
C VAL A 279 -7.72 -5.37 -10.68
N ILE A 280 -8.82 -5.32 -11.41
CA ILE A 280 -10.18 -5.38 -10.88
C ILE A 280 -10.86 -6.63 -11.45
N LEU A 281 -11.43 -7.45 -10.59
CA LEU A 281 -12.13 -8.70 -10.91
C LEU A 281 -13.52 -8.69 -10.31
N ASN A 282 -14.49 -9.39 -10.92
CA ASN A 282 -15.70 -9.73 -10.21
C ASN A 282 -15.37 -10.67 -9.04
N ARG A 283 -15.99 -10.49 -7.90
CA ARG A 283 -15.77 -11.36 -6.74
C ARG A 283 -16.21 -12.80 -7.01
N SER A 284 -17.31 -13.01 -7.73
CA SER A 284 -17.77 -14.33 -8.16
C SER A 284 -16.69 -15.09 -8.90
N ASP A 285 -16.17 -14.48 -9.98
CA ASP A 285 -15.17 -15.10 -10.86
C ASP A 285 -13.87 -15.42 -10.10
N TYR A 286 -13.48 -14.50 -9.20
CA TYR A 286 -12.32 -14.71 -8.34
C TYR A 286 -12.51 -15.89 -7.39
N VAL A 287 -13.67 -16.00 -6.74
CA VAL A 287 -13.97 -17.10 -5.81
C VAL A 287 -14.04 -18.42 -6.57
N THR A 288 -14.73 -18.48 -7.71
CA THR A 288 -14.83 -19.69 -8.55
C THR A 288 -13.43 -20.19 -8.94
N LYS A 289 -12.56 -19.34 -9.47
CA LYS A 289 -11.19 -19.71 -9.86
C LYS A 289 -10.33 -20.17 -8.67
N MET A 290 -10.55 -19.63 -7.48
CA MET A 290 -9.86 -20.09 -6.28
C MET A 290 -10.38 -21.46 -5.80
N LEU A 291 -11.70 -21.69 -5.88
CA LEU A 291 -12.29 -22.98 -5.55
C LEU A 291 -11.86 -24.09 -6.53
N GLU A 292 -11.70 -23.76 -7.81
CA GLU A 292 -11.11 -24.67 -8.81
C GLU A 292 -9.69 -25.13 -8.40
N ILE A 293 -8.86 -24.22 -7.87
CA ILE A 293 -7.53 -24.58 -7.36
C ILE A 293 -7.64 -25.47 -6.11
N LEU A 294 -8.59 -25.17 -5.22
CA LEU A 294 -8.81 -25.89 -3.96
C LEU A 294 -9.49 -27.25 -4.15
N SER A 295 -10.07 -27.54 -5.31
CA SER A 295 -10.68 -28.83 -5.64
C SER A 295 -9.65 -29.94 -5.93
N ASP A 296 -8.35 -29.59 -6.05
CA ASP A 296 -7.27 -30.58 -6.17
C ASP A 296 -7.06 -31.31 -4.82
N ALA A 297 -7.76 -32.43 -4.66
CA ALA A 297 -7.74 -33.26 -3.45
C ALA A 297 -6.36 -33.86 -3.14
N SER A 298 -5.44 -33.93 -4.11
CA SER A 298 -4.06 -34.37 -3.86
C SER A 298 -3.24 -33.36 -3.05
N LYS A 299 -3.66 -32.07 -3.03
CA LYS A 299 -2.94 -30.98 -2.40
C LYS A 299 -3.72 -30.26 -1.29
N PHE A 300 -5.04 -30.31 -1.35
CA PHE A 300 -5.92 -29.61 -0.42
C PHE A 300 -7.08 -30.48 0.06
N GLU A 301 -7.32 -30.43 1.35
CA GLU A 301 -8.48 -31.06 2.00
C GLU A 301 -9.43 -29.98 2.47
N HIS A 302 -10.72 -30.08 2.14
CA HIS A 302 -11.76 -29.22 2.67
C HIS A 302 -12.22 -29.74 4.04
N LEU A 303 -12.17 -28.87 5.06
CA LEU A 303 -12.47 -29.26 6.45
C LEU A 303 -13.89 -28.85 6.89
N GLY A 304 -14.47 -27.78 6.29
CA GLY A 304 -15.77 -27.23 6.65
C GLY A 304 -15.69 -25.79 7.18
N PRO A 305 -16.78 -25.27 7.77
CA PRO A 305 -16.91 -23.87 8.17
C PRO A 305 -15.87 -23.44 9.22
N VAL A 306 -15.37 -22.21 9.11
CA VAL A 306 -14.43 -21.61 10.07
C VAL A 306 -14.97 -21.65 11.51
N SER A 307 -16.28 -21.46 11.71
CA SER A 307 -16.90 -21.43 13.03
C SER A 307 -16.69 -22.70 13.86
N THR A 308 -16.59 -23.85 13.20
CA THR A 308 -16.49 -25.18 13.84
C THR A 308 -15.12 -25.83 13.69
N HIS A 309 -14.35 -25.47 12.65
CA HIS A 309 -13.12 -26.18 12.27
C HIS A 309 -11.82 -25.36 12.48
N ASP A 310 -11.89 -24.14 13.03
CA ASP A 310 -10.70 -23.35 13.37
C ASP A 310 -9.94 -23.94 14.57
N LYS A 311 -8.91 -24.72 14.30
CA LYS A 311 -8.02 -25.33 15.31
C LYS A 311 -6.77 -24.50 15.64
N THR A 312 -6.72 -23.22 15.26
CA THR A 312 -5.53 -22.34 15.44
C THR A 312 -5.08 -22.27 16.90
N ALA A 313 -6.01 -22.16 17.85
CA ALA A 313 -5.68 -22.15 19.29
C ALA A 313 -5.09 -23.48 19.78
N LYS A 314 -5.62 -24.62 19.28
CA LYS A 314 -5.07 -25.95 19.58
C LYS A 314 -3.67 -26.08 19.04
N GLN A 315 -3.43 -25.75 17.77
CA GLN A 315 -2.10 -25.78 17.15
C GLN A 315 -1.08 -24.91 17.91
N GLU A 316 -1.49 -23.71 18.36
CA GLU A 316 -0.64 -22.87 19.19
C GLU A 316 -0.31 -23.54 20.53
N LYS A 317 -1.27 -24.18 21.19
CA LYS A 317 -1.08 -24.88 22.44
C LYS A 317 -0.14 -26.08 22.28
N ASP A 318 -0.36 -26.90 21.26
CA ASP A 318 0.45 -28.09 20.98
C ASP A 318 1.91 -27.70 20.71
N LEU A 319 2.14 -26.66 19.91
CA LEU A 319 3.48 -26.12 19.66
C LEU A 319 4.13 -25.57 20.95
N ARG A 320 3.39 -24.84 21.79
CA ARG A 320 3.90 -24.34 23.07
C ARG A 320 4.31 -25.48 23.99
N THR A 321 3.50 -26.53 24.07
CA THR A 321 3.82 -27.69 24.88
C THR A 321 5.12 -28.33 24.44
N PHE A 322 5.29 -28.56 23.13
CA PHE A 322 6.50 -29.17 22.58
C PHE A 322 7.72 -28.26 22.79
N LEU A 323 7.62 -26.97 22.58
CA LEU A 323 8.71 -26.00 22.82
C LEU A 323 9.10 -25.95 24.31
N SER A 324 8.16 -26.10 25.25
CA SER A 324 8.44 -26.16 26.69
C SER A 324 9.24 -27.42 27.03
N GLN A 325 8.88 -28.56 26.46
CA GLN A 325 9.64 -29.82 26.62
C GLN A 325 11.08 -29.67 26.12
N LEU A 326 11.29 -29.05 24.93
CA LEU A 326 12.64 -28.81 24.39
C LEU A 326 13.47 -27.85 25.25
N ARG A 327 12.83 -26.90 25.92
CA ARG A 327 13.50 -25.99 26.87
C ARG A 327 13.91 -26.77 28.14
N GLU A 328 13.00 -27.55 28.68
CA GLU A 328 13.24 -28.36 29.88
C GLU A 328 14.35 -29.39 29.67
N SER A 329 14.39 -30.02 28.48
CA SER A 329 15.50 -30.95 28.08
C SER A 329 16.79 -30.21 27.70
N ARG A 330 16.84 -28.87 27.74
CA ARG A 330 17.96 -28.00 27.33
C ARG A 330 18.34 -28.10 25.85
N GLU A 331 17.49 -28.68 25.03
CA GLU A 331 17.68 -28.74 23.59
C GLU A 331 17.45 -27.37 22.92
N LEU A 332 16.69 -26.49 23.57
CA LEU A 332 16.42 -25.14 23.09
C LEU A 332 16.87 -24.13 24.15
N SER A 333 17.76 -23.20 23.78
CA SER A 333 18.21 -22.12 24.67
C SER A 333 17.06 -21.17 25.00
N GLU A 334 17.14 -20.52 26.16
CA GLU A 334 16.12 -19.54 26.59
C GLU A 334 15.91 -18.39 25.57
N HIS A 335 16.97 -17.97 24.89
CA HIS A 335 16.92 -16.97 23.84
C HIS A 335 16.10 -17.48 22.64
N ASN A 336 16.42 -18.66 22.14
CA ASN A 336 15.72 -19.29 21.01
C ASN A 336 14.28 -19.63 21.36
N PHE A 337 14.03 -20.14 22.57
CA PHE A 337 12.70 -20.40 23.08
C PHE A 337 11.81 -19.13 23.03
N LYS A 338 12.28 -17.99 23.54
CA LYS A 338 11.55 -16.71 23.46
C LYS A 338 11.34 -16.25 22.01
N ALA A 339 12.32 -16.47 21.15
CA ALA A 339 12.24 -16.07 19.74
C ALA A 339 11.15 -16.84 18.95
N VAL A 340 11.00 -18.15 19.23
CA VAL A 340 10.03 -19.02 18.52
C VAL A 340 8.66 -19.07 19.19
N TRP A 341 8.54 -18.66 20.45
CA TRP A 341 7.31 -18.78 21.22
C TRP A 341 6.12 -18.09 20.53
N PRO A 342 5.07 -18.83 20.14
CA PRO A 342 3.91 -18.25 19.50
C PRO A 342 2.99 -17.61 20.54
N ILE A 343 2.41 -16.45 20.21
CA ILE A 343 1.46 -15.76 21.07
C ILE A 343 0.36 -15.16 20.21
N GLY A 344 -0.88 -15.49 20.55
CA GLY A 344 -2.06 -14.94 19.90
C GLY A 344 -2.11 -15.24 18.41
N SER A 345 -1.84 -16.47 18.07
CA SER A 345 -1.78 -16.91 16.67
C SER A 345 -3.09 -16.66 15.93
N GLN A 346 -2.94 -16.20 14.71
CA GLN A 346 -4.04 -16.00 13.77
C GLN A 346 -4.03 -17.12 12.73
N ARG A 347 -5.21 -17.50 12.26
CA ARG A 347 -5.31 -18.50 11.19
C ARG A 347 -4.67 -17.99 9.91
N PRO A 348 -3.92 -18.83 9.19
CA PRO A 348 -3.45 -18.54 7.85
C PRO A 348 -4.61 -18.25 6.89
N ARG A 349 -4.37 -17.44 5.87
CA ARG A 349 -5.40 -17.05 4.90
C ARG A 349 -4.88 -17.18 3.49
N LEU A 350 -5.67 -17.82 2.64
CA LEU A 350 -5.38 -17.94 1.22
C LEU A 350 -5.90 -16.72 0.45
N TYR A 351 -5.19 -16.31 -0.59
CA TYR A 351 -5.66 -15.33 -1.58
C TYR A 351 -4.97 -15.57 -2.92
N GLY A 352 -5.60 -15.12 -4.00
CA GLY A 352 -5.10 -15.30 -5.36
C GLY A 352 -4.56 -14.01 -5.96
N LEU A 353 -3.50 -14.12 -6.77
CA LEU A 353 -3.00 -13.04 -7.62
C LEU A 353 -3.24 -13.37 -9.09
N PRO A 354 -3.91 -12.49 -9.88
CA PRO A 354 -4.25 -12.78 -11.27
C PRO A 354 -3.01 -12.77 -12.17
N LYS A 355 -2.84 -13.84 -12.96
CA LYS A 355 -1.82 -13.98 -14.00
C LYS A 355 -2.34 -13.37 -15.30
N THR A 356 -2.39 -12.05 -15.37
CA THR A 356 -2.96 -11.27 -16.48
C THR A 356 -2.30 -11.51 -17.84
N HIS A 357 -1.14 -12.14 -17.86
CA HIS A 357 -0.39 -12.51 -19.07
C HIS A 357 -0.74 -13.90 -19.63
N LYS A 358 -1.57 -14.69 -18.93
CA LYS A 358 -1.98 -16.03 -19.36
C LYS A 358 -3.44 -16.01 -19.80
N GLN A 359 -3.74 -16.82 -20.84
CA GLN A 359 -5.11 -17.03 -21.28
C GLN A 359 -5.98 -17.57 -20.14
N GLY A 360 -7.24 -17.16 -20.06
CA GLY A 360 -8.16 -17.52 -18.97
C GLY A 360 -7.85 -16.84 -17.65
N ILE A 361 -6.74 -16.10 -17.53
CA ILE A 361 -6.33 -15.35 -16.33
C ILE A 361 -6.42 -16.21 -15.07
N PRO A 362 -5.61 -17.28 -14.97
CA PRO A 362 -5.57 -18.13 -13.79
C PRO A 362 -5.01 -17.34 -12.60
N LEU A 363 -5.34 -17.77 -11.38
CA LEU A 363 -4.83 -17.17 -10.15
C LEU A 363 -3.60 -17.92 -9.62
N ARG A 364 -2.67 -17.20 -9.02
CA ARG A 364 -1.60 -17.79 -8.21
C ARG A 364 -2.08 -17.83 -6.74
N PRO A 365 -2.23 -19.01 -6.14
CA PRO A 365 -2.62 -19.10 -4.74
C PRO A 365 -1.44 -18.69 -3.83
N ILE A 366 -1.69 -17.78 -2.92
CA ILE A 366 -0.73 -17.32 -1.92
C ILE A 366 -1.29 -17.61 -0.53
N LEU A 367 -0.60 -18.46 0.22
CA LEU A 367 -0.98 -18.79 1.59
C LEU A 367 -0.19 -17.93 2.59
N SER A 368 -0.85 -16.94 3.18
CA SER A 368 -0.22 -16.02 4.12
C SER A 368 -0.13 -16.64 5.52
N LEU A 369 1.07 -17.04 5.94
CA LEU A 369 1.35 -17.55 7.29
C LEU A 369 1.67 -16.48 8.32
N VAL A 370 1.72 -15.20 7.93
CA VAL A 370 2.07 -14.11 8.85
C VAL A 370 1.10 -14.06 10.02
N GLY A 371 1.62 -14.18 11.24
CA GLY A 371 0.85 -14.21 12.48
C GLY A 371 0.32 -15.60 12.87
N SER A 372 0.58 -16.66 12.10
CA SER A 372 0.26 -18.03 12.51
C SER A 372 1.24 -18.57 13.57
N ALA A 373 0.87 -19.66 14.22
CA ALA A 373 1.74 -20.33 15.19
C ALA A 373 3.06 -20.78 14.56
N GLN A 374 3.01 -21.23 13.31
CA GLN A 374 4.16 -21.74 12.57
C GLN A 374 5.14 -20.66 12.10
N HIS A 375 4.72 -19.39 11.99
CA HIS A 375 5.52 -18.36 11.32
C HIS A 375 6.87 -18.08 11.98
N LYS A 376 6.89 -17.95 13.32
CA LYS A 376 8.14 -17.73 14.08
C LYS A 376 9.04 -18.98 14.06
N LEU A 377 8.45 -20.15 14.19
CA LEU A 377 9.16 -21.43 14.10
C LEU A 377 9.80 -21.59 12.72
N ALA A 378 9.05 -21.34 11.64
CA ALA A 378 9.57 -21.43 10.28
C ALA A 378 10.76 -20.48 10.03
N LYS A 379 10.75 -19.27 10.60
CA LYS A 379 11.90 -18.35 10.55
C LYS A 379 13.12 -18.90 11.29
N PHE A 380 12.93 -19.47 12.46
CA PHE A 380 14.00 -20.06 13.24
C PHE A 380 14.62 -21.28 12.53
N LEU A 381 13.79 -22.18 12.01
CA LEU A 381 14.25 -23.32 11.25
C LEU A 381 14.96 -22.91 9.95
N ASN A 382 14.48 -21.86 9.29
CA ASN A 382 15.16 -21.29 8.12
C ASN A 382 16.58 -20.82 8.45
N PHE A 383 16.79 -20.22 9.63
CA PHE A 383 18.12 -19.86 10.11
C PHE A 383 18.98 -21.10 10.40
N MET A 384 18.42 -22.12 11.04
CA MET A 384 19.13 -23.38 11.30
C MET A 384 19.56 -24.13 10.03
N LEU A 385 18.78 -23.98 8.93
CA LEU A 385 19.05 -24.63 7.65
C LEU A 385 20.09 -23.90 6.78
N GLN A 386 20.66 -22.78 7.23
CA GLN A 386 21.68 -22.06 6.45
C GLN A 386 22.84 -22.94 6.00
N PRO A 387 23.48 -23.77 6.85
CA PRO A 387 24.58 -24.67 6.42
C PRO A 387 24.14 -25.62 5.31
N VAL A 388 22.92 -26.20 5.44
CA VAL A 388 22.38 -27.11 4.41
C VAL A 388 22.12 -26.37 3.09
N THR A 389 21.63 -25.14 3.17
CA THR A 389 21.41 -24.32 1.99
C THR A 389 22.74 -23.96 1.30
N GLU A 390 23.76 -23.62 2.06
CA GLU A 390 25.10 -23.31 1.54
C GLU A 390 25.69 -24.52 0.80
N LYS A 391 25.57 -25.71 1.34
CA LYS A 391 26.04 -26.97 0.70
C LYS A 391 25.40 -27.17 -0.68
N TYR A 392 24.12 -26.90 -0.82
CA TYR A 392 23.35 -27.08 -2.06
C TYR A 392 23.21 -25.81 -2.89
N SER A 393 23.97 -24.74 -2.59
CA SER A 393 23.93 -23.47 -3.32
C SER A 393 24.90 -23.38 -4.51
N LYS A 394 25.63 -24.46 -4.82
CA LYS A 394 26.72 -24.48 -5.80
C LYS A 394 26.33 -23.87 -7.16
N PHE A 395 25.12 -24.10 -7.61
CA PHE A 395 24.60 -23.66 -8.90
C PHE A 395 23.60 -22.49 -8.76
N THR A 396 23.38 -22.01 -7.53
CA THR A 396 22.41 -20.98 -7.25
C THR A 396 23.05 -19.61 -7.33
N ILE A 397 22.47 -18.72 -8.12
CA ILE A 397 22.83 -17.30 -8.14
C ILE A 397 22.05 -16.53 -7.10
N LYS A 398 22.69 -15.51 -6.52
CA LYS A 398 22.10 -14.70 -5.46
C LYS A 398 21.00 -13.76 -5.95
N ASP A 399 21.25 -13.10 -7.07
CA ASP A 399 20.39 -12.08 -7.66
C ASP A 399 20.75 -11.81 -9.13
N SER A 400 19.96 -10.96 -9.77
CA SER A 400 20.18 -10.53 -11.16
C SER A 400 21.51 -9.83 -11.37
N PHE A 401 22.06 -9.15 -10.35
CA PHE A 401 23.34 -8.42 -10.49
C PHE A 401 24.50 -9.42 -10.60
N THR A 402 24.49 -10.43 -9.71
CA THR A 402 25.49 -11.51 -9.77
C THR A 402 25.41 -12.23 -11.10
N PHE A 403 24.21 -12.52 -11.61
CA PHE A 403 24.05 -13.13 -12.91
C PHE A 403 24.61 -12.26 -14.05
N ALA A 404 24.31 -10.94 -14.05
CA ALA A 404 24.82 -10.02 -15.06
C ALA A 404 26.35 -9.92 -15.07
N GLU A 405 26.98 -10.05 -13.90
CA GLU A 405 28.44 -10.05 -13.78
C GLU A 405 29.06 -11.34 -14.31
N GLU A 406 28.47 -12.50 -13.95
CA GLU A 406 29.00 -13.82 -14.34
C GLU A 406 28.82 -14.09 -15.85
N ILE A 407 27.64 -13.77 -16.40
CA ILE A 407 27.40 -14.03 -17.82
C ILE A 407 28.32 -13.20 -18.75
N LYS A 408 28.67 -11.96 -18.35
CA LYS A 408 29.61 -11.12 -19.12
C LYS A 408 31.04 -11.66 -19.14
N LYS A 409 31.42 -12.47 -18.17
CA LYS A 409 32.74 -13.13 -18.10
C LYS A 409 32.80 -14.41 -18.92
N THR A 410 31.64 -14.96 -19.31
CA THR A 410 31.53 -16.22 -20.02
C THR A 410 31.72 -16.01 -21.51
N PRO A 411 32.58 -16.81 -22.20
CA PRO A 411 32.69 -16.75 -23.66
C PRO A 411 31.39 -17.11 -24.33
N ALA A 412 31.00 -16.34 -25.35
CA ALA A 412 29.71 -16.51 -26.04
C ALA A 412 29.85 -17.25 -27.39
N ALA A 413 31.08 -17.47 -27.91
CA ALA A 413 31.30 -18.19 -29.17
C ALA A 413 30.80 -19.64 -29.06
N ASP A 414 30.13 -20.12 -30.11
CA ASP A 414 29.66 -21.50 -30.23
C ASP A 414 28.82 -22.03 -29.07
N THR A 415 27.98 -21.15 -28.48
CA THR A 415 27.08 -21.48 -27.37
C THR A 415 25.62 -21.42 -27.79
N TYR A 416 24.79 -22.25 -27.15
CA TYR A 416 23.35 -22.27 -27.31
C TYR A 416 22.68 -21.93 -25.96
N MET A 417 21.90 -20.81 -25.91
CA MET A 417 21.25 -20.32 -24.69
C MET A 417 19.88 -20.96 -24.51
N VAL A 418 19.63 -21.48 -23.34
CA VAL A 418 18.34 -22.08 -22.96
C VAL A 418 17.95 -21.70 -21.54
N SER A 419 16.66 -21.56 -21.29
CA SER A 419 16.10 -21.43 -19.95
C SER A 419 15.20 -22.64 -19.63
N PHE A 420 15.40 -23.23 -18.42
CA PHE A 420 14.48 -24.21 -17.86
C PHE A 420 13.69 -23.57 -16.72
N ASP A 421 12.36 -23.79 -16.69
CA ASP A 421 11.46 -23.31 -15.61
C ASP A 421 10.78 -24.52 -14.97
N VAL A 422 10.84 -24.62 -13.62
CA VAL A 422 10.21 -25.71 -12.88
C VAL A 422 8.72 -25.47 -12.73
N LYS A 423 7.90 -26.41 -13.22
CA LYS A 423 6.44 -26.35 -13.12
C LYS A 423 5.98 -26.37 -11.66
N SER A 424 5.44 -25.24 -11.18
CA SER A 424 4.80 -25.12 -9.85
C SER A 424 5.67 -25.65 -8.70
N LEU A 425 6.97 -25.31 -8.66
CA LEU A 425 7.96 -25.86 -7.73
C LEU A 425 7.45 -25.97 -6.28
N PHE A 426 6.95 -24.89 -5.69
CA PHE A 426 6.55 -24.88 -4.27
C PHE A 426 5.47 -25.91 -3.90
N THR A 427 4.50 -26.14 -4.78
CA THR A 427 3.43 -27.12 -4.54
C THR A 427 3.85 -28.56 -4.88
N ASN A 428 5.03 -28.74 -5.48
CA ASN A 428 5.57 -30.03 -5.91
C ASN A 428 6.84 -30.43 -5.16
N VAL A 429 7.28 -29.65 -4.15
CA VAL A 429 8.38 -30.04 -3.26
C VAL A 429 7.98 -31.28 -2.44
N PRO A 430 8.70 -32.41 -2.53
CA PRO A 430 8.43 -33.60 -1.74
C PRO A 430 8.88 -33.37 -0.29
N LEU A 431 7.95 -32.98 0.58
CA LEU A 431 8.26 -32.50 1.94
C LEU A 431 8.99 -33.53 2.79
N ALA A 432 8.51 -34.77 2.85
CA ALA A 432 9.10 -35.82 3.69
C ALA A 432 10.56 -36.12 3.30
N GLU A 433 10.80 -36.22 1.99
CA GLU A 433 12.15 -36.43 1.44
C GLU A 433 13.05 -35.24 1.74
N THR A 434 12.59 -34.03 1.47
CA THR A 434 13.35 -32.79 1.70
C THR A 434 13.71 -32.61 3.17
N ILE A 435 12.79 -32.88 4.11
CA ILE A 435 13.07 -32.87 5.56
C ILE A 435 14.15 -33.90 5.94
N ASN A 436 14.08 -35.10 5.38
CA ASN A 436 15.09 -36.13 5.62
C ASN A 436 16.47 -35.70 5.11
N ILE A 437 16.56 -35.13 3.91
CA ILE A 437 17.80 -34.56 3.36
C ILE A 437 18.36 -33.50 4.30
N CYS A 438 17.52 -32.57 4.74
CA CYS A 438 17.89 -31.50 5.69
C CYS A 438 18.47 -32.12 6.98
N ALA A 439 17.78 -33.10 7.57
CA ALA A 439 18.20 -33.73 8.80
C ALA A 439 19.50 -34.53 8.63
N GLN A 440 19.65 -35.30 7.55
CA GLN A 440 20.90 -36.05 7.27
C GLN A 440 22.10 -35.12 7.14
N VAL A 441 21.99 -34.04 6.37
CA VAL A 441 23.09 -33.10 6.16
C VAL A 441 23.42 -32.33 7.43
N LEU A 442 22.40 -31.77 8.10
CA LEU A 442 22.58 -30.94 9.28
C LEU A 442 23.27 -31.70 10.42
N PHE A 443 22.86 -32.92 10.67
CA PHE A 443 23.41 -33.74 11.76
C PHE A 443 24.69 -34.53 11.39
N LYS A 444 25.02 -34.62 10.10
CA LYS A 444 26.32 -35.16 9.66
C LYS A 444 27.44 -34.12 9.76
N GLU A 445 27.12 -32.86 9.48
CA GLU A 445 28.12 -31.78 9.40
C GLU A 445 28.26 -30.99 10.70
N ASN A 446 27.28 -31.07 11.62
CA ASN A 446 27.27 -30.31 12.89
C ASN A 446 27.06 -31.22 14.10
N ASN A 447 28.15 -31.69 14.68
CA ASN A 447 28.13 -32.50 15.91
C ASN A 447 27.76 -31.70 17.19
N ASN A 448 27.68 -30.39 17.13
CA ASN A 448 27.46 -29.49 18.28
C ASN A 448 26.03 -28.99 18.42
N LEU A 449 25.06 -29.56 17.70
CA LEU A 449 23.68 -29.20 17.85
C LEU A 449 23.11 -29.71 19.18
N THR A 450 22.50 -28.83 19.95
CA THR A 450 21.84 -29.18 21.20
C THR A 450 20.55 -29.99 20.99
N ILE A 451 19.88 -29.76 19.85
CA ILE A 451 18.62 -30.43 19.48
C ILE A 451 18.88 -31.83 18.89
N THR A 452 18.06 -32.79 19.23
CA THR A 452 18.13 -34.15 18.65
C THR A 452 17.55 -34.15 17.22
N LYS A 453 18.03 -35.12 16.40
CA LYS A 453 17.54 -35.29 15.02
C LYS A 453 16.03 -35.55 14.98
N SER A 454 15.49 -36.34 15.90
CA SER A 454 14.05 -36.64 15.99
C SER A 454 13.23 -35.37 16.28
N ASN A 455 13.66 -34.55 17.26
CA ASN A 455 13.00 -33.35 17.64
C ASN A 455 13.09 -32.26 16.55
N PHE A 456 14.20 -32.20 15.82
CA PHE A 456 14.35 -31.36 14.65
C PHE A 456 13.32 -31.72 13.54
N VAL A 457 13.22 -33.04 13.22
CA VAL A 457 12.23 -33.51 12.22
C VAL A 457 10.82 -33.22 12.69
N SER A 458 10.51 -33.34 13.97
CA SER A 458 9.20 -32.99 14.55
C SER A 458 8.91 -31.51 14.41
N LEU A 459 9.86 -30.60 14.68
CA LEU A 459 9.70 -29.15 14.47
C LEU A 459 9.49 -28.79 13.00
N MET A 460 10.25 -29.42 12.09
CA MET A 460 10.09 -29.24 10.65
C MET A 460 8.68 -29.64 10.19
N THR A 461 8.21 -30.79 10.65
CA THR A 461 6.86 -31.29 10.35
C THR A 461 5.79 -30.34 10.89
N MET A 462 5.91 -29.87 12.14
CA MET A 462 4.98 -28.89 12.72
C MET A 462 4.97 -27.54 11.95
N ALA A 463 6.10 -27.17 11.35
CA ALA A 463 6.23 -25.92 10.61
C ALA A 463 5.72 -25.98 9.16
N THR A 464 5.65 -27.18 8.55
CA THR A 464 5.42 -27.34 7.11
C THR A 464 4.22 -28.21 6.75
N SER A 465 3.88 -29.20 7.58
CA SER A 465 2.83 -30.16 7.26
C SER A 465 1.48 -29.77 7.85
N ALA A 466 0.38 -30.21 7.20
CA ALA A 466 -1.01 -30.02 7.63
C ALA A 466 -1.36 -28.59 8.00
N ILE A 467 -0.95 -27.63 7.16
CA ILE A 467 -1.20 -26.21 7.39
C ILE A 467 -2.67 -25.91 7.11
N GLN A 468 -3.41 -25.62 8.16
CA GLN A 468 -4.81 -25.19 8.07
C GLN A 468 -4.92 -23.70 7.76
N PHE A 469 -5.84 -23.35 6.88
CA PHE A 469 -6.07 -21.96 6.46
C PHE A 469 -7.53 -21.71 6.10
N SER A 470 -7.90 -20.43 6.06
CA SER A 470 -9.25 -20.03 5.63
C SER A 470 -9.25 -19.42 4.23
N PHE A 471 -10.33 -19.71 3.49
CA PHE A 471 -10.71 -19.04 2.27
C PHE A 471 -12.23 -19.01 2.17
N ASN A 472 -12.81 -17.84 1.91
CA ASN A 472 -14.26 -17.61 1.76
C ASN A 472 -15.10 -18.18 2.93
N ASN A 473 -14.64 -17.96 4.17
CA ASN A 473 -15.22 -18.45 5.43
C ASN A 473 -15.23 -19.98 5.63
N GLU A 474 -14.56 -20.74 4.76
CA GLU A 474 -14.32 -22.16 4.89
C GLU A 474 -12.88 -22.46 5.29
N MET A 475 -12.67 -23.56 6.01
CA MET A 475 -11.37 -24.09 6.41
C MET A 475 -10.88 -25.16 5.45
N TYR A 476 -9.64 -25.09 5.11
CA TYR A 476 -8.91 -26.03 4.28
C TYR A 476 -7.60 -26.43 4.95
N CYS A 477 -7.06 -27.57 4.55
CA CYS A 477 -5.74 -28.02 4.94
C CYS A 477 -4.88 -28.25 3.69
N GLN A 478 -3.63 -27.75 3.69
CA GLN A 478 -2.65 -28.13 2.67
C GLN A 478 -1.99 -29.43 3.10
N THR A 479 -2.12 -30.49 2.29
CA THR A 479 -1.66 -31.86 2.62
C THR A 479 -0.23 -32.13 2.15
N ASP A 480 0.17 -31.57 1.00
CA ASP A 480 1.52 -31.74 0.44
C ASP A 480 2.04 -30.44 -0.17
N GLY A 481 3.34 -30.41 -0.48
CA GLY A 481 4.07 -29.25 -0.97
C GLY A 481 4.31 -28.21 0.12
N VAL A 482 5.01 -27.13 -0.24
CA VAL A 482 5.34 -26.03 0.67
C VAL A 482 4.42 -24.83 0.40
N ALA A 483 3.86 -24.27 1.49
CA ALA A 483 3.00 -23.10 1.40
C ALA A 483 3.73 -21.91 0.77
N MET A 484 3.19 -21.37 -0.35
CA MET A 484 3.67 -20.12 -0.96
C MET A 484 3.44 -18.94 -0.01
N GLY A 485 4.42 -18.61 0.80
CA GLY A 485 4.34 -17.57 1.85
C GLY A 485 4.86 -18.06 3.20
N SER A 486 5.30 -19.31 3.29
CA SER A 486 6.13 -19.81 4.40
C SER A 486 7.56 -19.27 4.28
N PRO A 487 8.20 -18.85 5.38
CA PRO A 487 9.64 -18.52 5.38
C PRO A 487 10.53 -19.68 4.94
N LEU A 488 10.10 -20.94 5.14
CA LEU A 488 10.83 -22.14 4.73
C LEU A 488 10.67 -22.48 3.24
N GLY A 489 9.65 -21.92 2.56
CA GLY A 489 9.35 -22.26 1.18
C GLY A 489 10.54 -22.16 0.23
N PRO A 490 11.16 -21.01 0.07
CA PRO A 490 12.32 -20.84 -0.81
C PRO A 490 13.51 -21.72 -0.42
N THR A 491 13.74 -21.92 0.88
CA THR A 491 14.86 -22.71 1.41
C THR A 491 14.71 -24.19 1.08
N LEU A 492 13.53 -24.76 1.35
CA LEU A 492 13.28 -26.16 1.04
C LEU A 492 13.29 -26.43 -0.47
N ALA A 493 12.72 -25.50 -1.26
CA ALA A 493 12.78 -25.57 -2.71
C ALA A 493 14.22 -25.54 -3.23
N ASN A 494 15.07 -24.66 -2.70
CA ASN A 494 16.49 -24.60 -3.08
C ASN A 494 17.27 -25.83 -2.65
N ILE A 495 16.97 -26.40 -1.49
CA ILE A 495 17.67 -27.60 -0.99
C ILE A 495 17.35 -28.81 -1.88
N ILE A 496 16.07 -29.08 -2.18
CA ILE A 496 15.71 -30.21 -3.03
C ILE A 496 16.27 -30.05 -4.44
N MET A 497 16.15 -28.86 -5.03
CA MET A 497 16.70 -28.60 -6.35
C MET A 497 18.22 -28.77 -6.39
N GLY A 498 18.94 -28.17 -5.42
CA GLY A 498 20.39 -28.29 -5.34
C GLY A 498 20.86 -29.70 -5.04
N HIS A 499 20.07 -30.50 -4.30
CA HIS A 499 20.34 -31.90 -4.10
C HIS A 499 20.25 -32.67 -5.42
N LEU A 500 19.17 -32.56 -6.16
CA LEU A 500 18.97 -33.20 -7.46
C LEU A 500 20.06 -32.81 -8.48
N GLU A 501 20.40 -31.50 -8.52
CA GLU A 501 21.51 -31.00 -9.37
C GLU A 501 22.86 -31.62 -8.98
N CYS A 502 23.17 -31.68 -7.70
CA CYS A 502 24.42 -32.27 -7.23
C CYS A 502 24.51 -33.75 -7.59
N GLU A 503 23.41 -34.51 -7.42
CA GLU A 503 23.39 -35.93 -7.78
C GLU A 503 23.54 -36.14 -9.30
N TYR A 504 22.83 -35.36 -10.11
CA TYR A 504 22.94 -35.43 -11.57
C TYR A 504 24.36 -35.14 -12.07
N PHE A 505 24.95 -34.03 -11.60
CA PHE A 505 26.30 -33.60 -12.05
C PHE A 505 27.46 -34.39 -11.46
N LYS A 506 27.22 -35.36 -10.59
CA LYS A 506 28.25 -36.34 -10.19
C LYS A 506 28.53 -37.36 -11.31
N CYS A 507 27.48 -37.73 -12.05
CA CYS A 507 27.55 -38.82 -13.05
C CYS A 507 27.51 -38.32 -14.48
N ASN A 508 27.16 -37.06 -14.71
CA ASN A 508 26.95 -36.49 -16.05
C ASN A 508 27.87 -35.30 -16.31
N GLN A 509 28.16 -35.08 -17.60
CA GLN A 509 28.96 -33.95 -18.08
C GLN A 509 28.18 -32.66 -17.82
N ARG A 510 28.89 -31.62 -17.39
CA ARG A 510 28.31 -30.30 -17.16
C ARG A 510 28.19 -29.52 -18.47
N PRO A 511 27.12 -28.73 -18.62
CA PRO A 511 27.03 -27.72 -19.67
C PRO A 511 28.16 -26.67 -19.53
N ILE A 512 28.34 -25.80 -20.49
CA ILE A 512 29.32 -24.71 -20.45
C ILE A 512 29.11 -23.84 -19.20
N SER A 513 27.85 -23.46 -18.96
CA SER A 513 27.45 -22.74 -17.74
C SER A 513 26.04 -23.14 -17.31
N TYR A 514 25.80 -23.16 -16.01
CA TYR A 514 24.53 -23.46 -15.40
C TYR A 514 24.29 -22.51 -14.21
N PHE A 515 23.23 -21.71 -14.31
CA PHE A 515 22.83 -20.74 -13.30
C PHE A 515 21.37 -20.99 -12.91
N ARG A 516 21.08 -21.19 -11.63
CA ARG A 516 19.71 -21.33 -11.15
C ARG A 516 19.34 -20.21 -10.17
N TYR A 517 18.14 -19.67 -10.33
CA TYR A 517 17.48 -18.78 -9.38
C TYR A 517 16.11 -19.35 -9.00
N VAL A 518 16.03 -20.06 -7.89
CA VAL A 518 14.84 -20.77 -7.34
C VAL A 518 14.32 -21.81 -8.35
N ASP A 519 13.35 -21.45 -9.18
CA ASP A 519 12.67 -22.26 -10.19
C ASP A 519 13.19 -22.02 -11.62
N ASP A 520 13.79 -20.87 -11.88
CA ASP A 520 14.33 -20.49 -13.19
C ASP A 520 15.80 -20.90 -13.33
N CYS A 521 16.16 -21.61 -14.42
CA CYS A 521 17.55 -21.96 -14.75
C CYS A 521 17.96 -21.30 -16.06
N PHE A 522 19.16 -20.76 -16.14
CA PHE A 522 19.81 -20.31 -17.39
C PHE A 522 21.01 -21.20 -17.68
N ILE A 523 21.06 -21.77 -18.87
CA ILE A 523 22.02 -22.80 -19.23
C ILE A 523 22.65 -22.48 -20.59
N LEU A 524 23.96 -22.66 -20.70
CA LEU A 524 24.72 -22.59 -21.96
C LEU A 524 25.18 -23.98 -22.35
N PHE A 525 24.76 -24.43 -23.52
CA PHE A 525 25.14 -25.67 -24.14
C PHE A 525 26.07 -25.45 -25.34
N ARG A 526 26.79 -26.48 -25.75
CA ARG A 526 27.59 -26.47 -26.97
C ARG A 526 26.71 -26.61 -28.21
N ASN A 527 25.66 -27.40 -28.11
CA ASN A 527 24.74 -27.68 -29.18
C ASN A 527 23.35 -28.04 -28.65
N LYS A 528 22.40 -28.18 -29.54
CA LYS A 528 21.01 -28.50 -29.26
C LYS A 528 20.83 -29.92 -28.69
N ASP A 529 21.62 -30.88 -29.14
CA ASP A 529 21.49 -32.29 -28.74
C ASP A 529 21.85 -32.46 -27.24
N GLU A 530 22.88 -31.74 -26.75
CA GLU A 530 23.19 -31.71 -25.31
C GLU A 530 22.04 -31.15 -24.50
N CYS A 531 21.37 -30.12 -25.02
CA CYS A 531 20.21 -29.55 -24.38
C CYS A 531 19.03 -30.52 -24.29
N GLU A 532 18.67 -31.17 -25.40
CA GLU A 532 17.57 -32.13 -25.48
C GLU A 532 17.80 -33.32 -24.54
N LYS A 533 19.01 -33.85 -24.50
CA LYS A 533 19.41 -34.92 -23.58
C LYS A 533 19.24 -34.49 -22.12
N MET A 534 19.85 -33.38 -21.72
CA MET A 534 19.75 -32.89 -20.35
C MET A 534 18.31 -32.54 -19.94
N PHE A 535 17.50 -32.02 -20.87
CA PHE A 535 16.10 -31.73 -20.61
C PHE A 535 15.28 -33.00 -20.34
N ALA A 536 15.53 -34.07 -21.12
CA ALA A 536 14.90 -35.36 -20.90
C ALA A 536 15.32 -35.96 -19.55
N ASP A 537 16.61 -35.91 -19.24
CA ASP A 537 17.18 -36.42 -17.97
C ASP A 537 16.58 -35.66 -16.78
N PHE A 538 16.53 -34.32 -16.83
CA PHE A 538 15.97 -33.49 -15.75
C PHE A 538 14.49 -33.78 -15.49
N ASN A 539 13.69 -34.05 -16.54
CA ASN A 539 12.31 -34.46 -16.37
C ASN A 539 12.12 -35.85 -15.79
N ASN A 540 13.20 -36.67 -15.77
CA ASN A 540 13.22 -38.02 -15.19
C ASN A 540 13.88 -38.08 -13.78
N LEU A 541 14.53 -36.97 -13.32
CA LEU A 541 15.22 -36.97 -12.03
C LEU A 541 14.28 -37.23 -10.84
N HIS A 542 13.07 -36.68 -10.87
CA HIS A 542 12.11 -36.87 -9.79
C HIS A 542 10.67 -36.88 -10.32
N PRO A 543 9.78 -37.76 -9.80
CA PRO A 543 8.40 -37.88 -10.30
C PRO A 543 7.60 -36.58 -10.14
N SER A 544 7.78 -35.81 -9.06
CA SER A 544 7.02 -34.57 -8.78
C SER A 544 7.64 -33.30 -9.39
N ILE A 545 8.92 -33.32 -9.82
CA ILE A 545 9.62 -32.16 -10.38
C ILE A 545 9.67 -32.26 -11.90
N LYS A 546 9.05 -31.32 -12.58
CA LYS A 546 8.98 -31.28 -14.06
C LYS A 546 9.37 -29.89 -14.56
N PHE A 547 10.08 -29.86 -15.68
CA PHE A 547 10.62 -28.67 -16.31
C PHE A 547 9.88 -28.31 -17.59
N THR A 548 9.90 -27.04 -17.94
CA THR A 548 9.60 -26.50 -19.27
C THR A 548 10.88 -25.90 -19.83
N LEU A 549 10.97 -25.85 -21.16
CA LEU A 549 12.12 -25.36 -21.90
C LEU A 549 11.74 -24.13 -22.72
N GLU A 550 12.56 -23.09 -22.65
CA GLU A 550 12.52 -21.91 -23.50
C GLU A 550 13.92 -21.76 -24.16
N SER A 551 13.95 -21.73 -25.49
CA SER A 551 15.18 -21.56 -26.25
C SER A 551 15.39 -20.11 -26.66
N GLU A 552 16.64 -19.74 -26.95
CA GLU A 552 16.96 -18.44 -27.50
C GLU A 552 16.25 -18.15 -28.82
N GLU A 553 15.77 -16.91 -28.99
CA GLU A 553 15.24 -16.41 -30.26
C GLU A 553 16.12 -15.23 -30.75
N ASN A 554 16.60 -15.31 -32.00
CA ASN A 554 17.46 -14.29 -32.59
C ASN A 554 18.70 -13.96 -31.71
N ASN A 555 19.37 -14.95 -31.16
CA ASN A 555 20.48 -14.85 -30.24
C ASN A 555 20.16 -14.09 -28.93
N LYS A 556 18.92 -14.08 -28.54
CA LYS A 556 18.44 -13.38 -27.31
C LYS A 556 17.64 -14.33 -26.44
N LEU A 557 17.88 -14.27 -25.14
CA LEU A 557 17.11 -15.01 -24.15
C LEU A 557 16.87 -14.14 -22.91
N PRO A 558 15.61 -13.98 -22.47
CA PRO A 558 15.33 -13.31 -21.21
C PRO A 558 15.54 -14.27 -20.03
N PHE A 559 16.26 -13.81 -19.01
CA PHE A 559 16.40 -14.53 -17.74
C PHE A 559 16.23 -13.57 -16.58
N LEU A 560 15.36 -13.86 -15.65
CA LEU A 560 14.92 -12.99 -14.56
C LEU A 560 14.37 -11.65 -15.11
N ASP A 561 15.12 -10.59 -14.93
CA ASP A 561 14.82 -9.25 -15.44
C ASP A 561 15.93 -8.70 -16.34
N ILE A 562 16.71 -9.62 -16.94
CA ILE A 562 17.80 -9.34 -17.86
C ILE A 562 17.49 -9.98 -19.21
N LEU A 563 17.69 -9.22 -20.28
CA LEU A 563 17.79 -9.76 -21.62
C LEU A 563 19.25 -9.99 -21.95
N VAL A 564 19.62 -11.24 -22.15
CA VAL A 564 20.95 -11.64 -22.60
C VAL A 564 20.94 -11.71 -24.12
N GLU A 565 21.90 -11.08 -24.77
CA GLU A 565 22.10 -11.09 -26.22
C GLU A 565 23.52 -11.56 -26.53
N ARG A 566 23.65 -12.55 -27.40
CA ARG A 566 24.92 -13.00 -27.92
C ARG A 566 25.30 -12.15 -29.15
N ASN A 567 26.42 -11.46 -29.09
CA ASN A 567 26.89 -10.56 -30.15
C ASN A 567 28.40 -10.61 -30.28
N ASN A 568 28.90 -10.97 -31.47
CA ASN A 568 30.34 -10.99 -31.80
C ASN A 568 31.22 -11.73 -30.79
N GLY A 569 30.76 -12.87 -30.27
CA GLY A 569 31.52 -13.70 -29.32
C GLY A 569 31.45 -13.22 -27.85
N GLU A 570 30.66 -12.20 -27.54
CA GLU A 570 30.42 -11.69 -26.19
C GLU A 570 28.94 -11.72 -25.84
N PHE A 571 28.62 -11.76 -24.53
CA PHE A 571 27.27 -11.58 -24.02
C PHE A 571 27.03 -10.12 -23.63
N LEU A 572 26.05 -9.50 -24.29
CA LEU A 572 25.54 -8.18 -23.93
C LEU A 572 24.29 -8.34 -23.08
N THR A 573 24.13 -7.47 -22.08
CA THR A 573 22.98 -7.50 -21.17
C THR A 573 22.24 -6.17 -21.16
N SER A 574 20.91 -6.26 -21.11
CA SER A 574 20.02 -5.11 -20.94
C SER A 574 18.87 -5.45 -20.00
N ILE A 575 18.12 -4.47 -19.52
CA ILE A 575 16.97 -4.72 -18.63
C ILE A 575 15.80 -5.26 -19.45
N TYR A 576 15.37 -6.46 -19.12
CA TYR A 576 14.17 -7.08 -19.69
C TYR A 576 12.90 -6.64 -18.97
N ARG A 577 11.93 -6.17 -19.72
CA ARG A 577 10.60 -5.82 -19.22
C ARG A 577 9.57 -6.73 -19.85
N LYS A 578 8.90 -7.54 -19.00
CA LYS A 578 7.80 -8.41 -19.47
C LYS A 578 6.67 -7.56 -20.07
N SER A 579 5.90 -8.13 -20.98
CA SER A 579 4.75 -7.45 -21.64
C SER A 579 3.72 -6.89 -20.63
N THR A 580 3.66 -7.46 -19.44
CA THR A 580 2.82 -6.99 -18.32
C THR A 580 3.36 -5.78 -17.57
N PHE A 581 4.55 -5.30 -17.93
CA PHE A 581 5.12 -4.13 -17.27
C PHE A 581 4.39 -2.85 -17.69
N THR A 582 3.73 -2.20 -16.74
CA THR A 582 2.94 -0.98 -16.99
C THR A 582 3.73 0.30 -16.82
N GLY A 583 4.93 0.26 -16.25
CA GLY A 583 5.70 1.43 -15.86
C GLY A 583 5.18 2.14 -14.60
N GLN A 584 4.22 1.56 -13.89
CA GLN A 584 3.70 2.17 -12.66
C GLN A 584 4.69 2.00 -11.50
N TYR A 585 5.18 3.10 -11.00
CA TYR A 585 5.92 3.23 -9.74
C TYR A 585 5.15 4.10 -8.75
N ILE A 586 5.75 4.39 -7.59
CA ILE A 586 5.15 5.35 -6.67
C ILE A 586 5.05 6.72 -7.35
N ASN A 587 3.83 7.25 -7.42
CA ASN A 587 3.59 8.54 -8.03
C ASN A 587 4.30 9.66 -7.24
N TYR A 588 4.85 10.67 -7.94
CA TYR A 588 5.55 11.79 -7.31
C TYR A 588 4.67 12.56 -6.32
N HIS A 589 3.38 12.70 -6.61
CA HIS A 589 2.42 13.40 -5.75
C HIS A 589 1.95 12.57 -4.55
N SER A 590 2.36 11.29 -4.44
CA SER A 590 2.08 10.49 -3.26
C SER A 590 2.64 11.16 -2.00
N PHE A 591 1.82 11.30 -0.96
CA PHE A 591 2.22 11.97 0.28
C PHE A 591 3.28 11.17 1.02
N GLY A 592 4.46 11.75 1.20
CA GLY A 592 5.61 11.12 1.81
C GLY A 592 6.88 11.94 1.62
N THR A 593 7.98 11.48 2.21
CA THR A 593 9.25 12.22 2.17
C THR A 593 9.82 12.30 0.75
N ILE A 594 10.40 13.45 0.41
CA ILE A 594 11.13 13.62 -0.87
C ILE A 594 12.30 12.64 -1.01
N LYS A 595 12.93 12.26 0.11
CA LYS A 595 13.99 11.26 0.13
C LYS A 595 13.54 9.91 -0.45
N ARG A 596 12.30 9.46 -0.16
CA ARG A 596 11.72 8.23 -0.73
C ARG A 596 11.62 8.31 -2.25
N LYS A 597 11.23 9.47 -2.77
CA LYS A 597 11.09 9.73 -4.23
C LYS A 597 12.45 9.74 -4.93
N ILE A 598 13.44 10.42 -4.34
CA ILE A 598 14.82 10.44 -4.85
C ILE A 598 15.44 9.04 -4.81
N ASN A 599 15.18 8.27 -3.75
CA ASN A 599 15.68 6.90 -3.65
C ASN A 599 15.13 5.97 -4.74
N LEU A 600 13.88 6.16 -5.19
CA LEU A 600 13.37 5.41 -6.34
C LEU A 600 14.21 5.68 -7.59
N ILE A 601 14.46 6.96 -7.91
CA ILE A 601 15.30 7.33 -9.07
C ILE A 601 16.69 6.68 -8.96
N ARG A 602 17.32 6.76 -7.77
CA ARG A 602 18.62 6.13 -7.50
C ARG A 602 18.59 4.63 -7.71
N THR A 603 17.60 3.94 -7.16
CA THR A 603 17.49 2.48 -7.27
C THR A 603 17.36 2.04 -8.73
N LEU A 604 16.56 2.75 -9.54
CA LEU A 604 16.42 2.42 -10.96
C LEU A 604 17.70 2.71 -11.74
N CYS A 605 18.36 3.83 -11.46
CA CYS A 605 19.64 4.18 -12.06
C CYS A 605 20.74 3.17 -11.70
N GLU A 606 20.87 2.78 -10.41
CA GLU A 606 21.81 1.77 -9.93
C GLU A 606 21.62 0.43 -10.63
N ARG A 607 20.34 0.03 -10.77
CA ARG A 607 19.99 -1.20 -11.46
C ARG A 607 20.43 -1.16 -12.91
N ALA A 608 20.17 -0.05 -13.62
CA ALA A 608 20.62 0.12 -15.00
C ALA A 608 22.16 0.03 -15.12
N ILE A 609 22.89 0.71 -14.23
CA ILE A 609 24.36 0.72 -14.23
C ILE A 609 24.96 -0.68 -14.00
N LYS A 610 24.36 -1.47 -13.09
CA LYS A 610 24.86 -2.80 -12.75
C LYS A 610 24.52 -3.87 -13.81
N ILE A 611 23.33 -3.77 -14.42
CA ILE A 611 22.84 -4.78 -15.36
C ILE A 611 23.27 -4.49 -16.78
N CYS A 612 23.06 -3.27 -17.28
CA CYS A 612 23.24 -2.99 -18.71
C CYS A 612 24.72 -3.01 -19.12
N SER A 613 24.98 -3.57 -20.29
CA SER A 613 26.24 -3.35 -21.01
C SER A 613 26.34 -1.89 -21.45
N PRO A 614 27.55 -1.31 -21.62
CA PRO A 614 27.74 0.11 -21.94
C PRO A 614 26.90 0.60 -23.13
N THR A 615 26.74 -0.24 -24.15
CA THR A 615 25.94 0.02 -25.36
C THR A 615 24.46 0.27 -25.09
N TYR A 616 23.88 -0.34 -24.05
CA TYR A 616 22.45 -0.24 -23.72
C TYR A 616 22.16 0.73 -22.56
N LEU A 617 23.18 1.20 -21.83
CA LEU A 617 23.00 1.98 -20.62
C LEU A 617 22.30 3.32 -20.89
N GLU A 618 22.68 4.05 -21.91
CA GLU A 618 22.09 5.35 -22.22
C GLU A 618 20.62 5.22 -22.61
N GLN A 619 20.31 4.24 -23.46
CA GLN A 619 18.93 3.95 -23.86
C GLN A 619 18.06 3.60 -22.65
N GLU A 620 18.59 2.83 -21.71
CA GLU A 620 17.87 2.46 -20.49
C GLU A 620 17.63 3.65 -19.56
N LEU A 621 18.62 4.53 -19.37
CA LEU A 621 18.48 5.76 -18.57
C LEU A 621 17.42 6.70 -19.16
N ASN A 622 17.37 6.81 -20.48
CA ASN A 622 16.31 7.57 -21.19
C ASN A 622 14.93 6.94 -20.99
N SER A 623 14.84 5.61 -21.05
CA SER A 623 13.60 4.87 -20.76
C SER A 623 13.12 5.09 -19.32
N ILE A 624 14.02 5.03 -18.34
CA ILE A 624 13.74 5.31 -16.93
C ILE A 624 13.24 6.74 -16.76
N SER A 625 13.87 7.71 -17.41
CA SER A 625 13.45 9.12 -17.36
C SER A 625 12.03 9.29 -17.87
N LYS A 626 11.67 8.67 -19.00
CA LYS A 626 10.32 8.71 -19.56
C LYS A 626 9.29 8.07 -18.61
N ILE A 627 9.59 6.89 -18.07
CA ILE A 627 8.73 6.20 -17.11
C ILE A 627 8.50 7.05 -15.85
N LEU A 628 9.53 7.69 -15.32
CA LEU A 628 9.41 8.54 -14.14
C LEU A 628 8.61 9.82 -14.42
N VAL A 629 8.74 10.43 -15.60
CA VAL A 629 7.92 11.57 -16.04
C VAL A 629 6.45 11.14 -16.10
N ASP A 630 6.16 9.96 -16.64
CA ASP A 630 4.80 9.40 -16.67
C ASP A 630 4.21 9.17 -15.26
N ASN A 631 5.06 8.96 -14.25
CA ASN A 631 4.69 8.88 -12.82
C ASN A 631 4.72 10.23 -12.11
N GLY A 632 4.78 11.35 -12.86
CA GLY A 632 4.68 12.73 -12.36
C GLY A 632 5.97 13.31 -11.80
N TYR A 633 7.14 12.66 -11.98
CA TYR A 633 8.42 13.18 -11.50
C TYR A 633 8.89 14.36 -12.36
N PRO A 634 9.38 15.46 -11.74
CA PRO A 634 9.98 16.56 -12.47
C PRO A 634 11.27 16.12 -13.19
N GLU A 635 11.39 16.43 -14.48
CA GLU A 635 12.58 16.10 -15.29
C GLU A 635 13.89 16.61 -14.70
N GLU A 636 13.88 17.82 -14.12
CA GLU A 636 15.05 18.40 -13.46
C GLU A 636 15.54 17.55 -12.29
N LEU A 637 14.60 17.02 -11.48
CA LEU A 637 14.94 16.15 -10.35
C LEU A 637 15.52 14.83 -10.82
N ILE A 638 14.94 14.26 -11.89
CA ILE A 638 15.41 13.01 -12.51
C ILE A 638 16.83 13.21 -13.01
N ASN A 639 17.05 14.19 -13.90
CA ASN A 639 18.34 14.45 -14.53
C ASN A 639 19.44 14.79 -13.51
N LYS A 640 19.10 15.64 -12.51
CA LYS A 640 20.04 15.96 -11.42
C LYS A 640 20.45 14.72 -10.63
N THR A 641 19.51 13.82 -10.37
CA THR A 641 19.76 12.60 -9.58
C THR A 641 20.58 11.59 -10.37
N ILE A 642 20.23 11.35 -11.65
CA ILE A 642 20.96 10.44 -12.55
C ILE A 642 22.39 10.95 -12.74
N ASN A 643 22.58 12.23 -13.12
CA ASN A 643 23.90 12.82 -13.36
C ASN A 643 24.79 12.76 -12.11
N ARG A 644 24.22 13.02 -10.93
CA ARG A 644 24.94 12.87 -9.67
C ARG A 644 25.41 11.44 -9.45
N ARG A 645 24.57 10.44 -9.78
CA ARG A 645 24.91 9.04 -9.58
C ARG A 645 25.97 8.54 -10.55
N LEU A 646 25.91 8.95 -11.80
CA LEU A 646 26.90 8.61 -12.80
C LEU A 646 28.29 9.17 -12.43
N LYS A 647 28.36 10.39 -11.87
CA LYS A 647 29.60 10.99 -11.37
C LYS A 647 30.19 10.25 -10.16
N LEU A 648 29.31 9.69 -9.27
CA LEU A 648 29.75 8.97 -8.08
C LEU A 648 30.20 7.52 -8.38
N LYS A 649 29.96 6.99 -9.58
CA LYS A 649 30.46 5.65 -9.99
C LYS A 649 31.98 5.54 -9.94
N ALA A 650 32.70 6.68 -9.98
CA ALA A 650 34.17 6.76 -9.93
C ALA A 650 34.74 6.61 -8.49
N VAL A 651 33.92 6.64 -7.45
CA VAL A 651 34.37 6.56 -6.05
C VAL A 651 33.47 5.58 -5.31
N GLU A 652 33.93 4.38 -5.00
CA GLU A 652 33.26 3.49 -4.06
C GLU A 652 33.28 4.17 -2.67
N PRO A 653 32.11 4.41 -2.05
CA PRO A 653 32.11 4.93 -0.70
C PRO A 653 32.61 3.86 0.26
N GLU A 654 33.74 4.08 0.92
CA GLU A 654 34.06 3.32 2.12
C GLU A 654 32.98 3.60 3.17
N TYR A 655 32.12 2.62 3.38
CA TYR A 655 31.19 2.62 4.51
C TYR A 655 31.99 2.29 5.77
N GLY A 656 32.39 3.30 6.49
CA GLY A 656 32.84 3.14 7.87
C GLY A 656 31.72 2.49 8.73
N PRO A 657 32.05 1.89 9.89
CA PRO A 657 31.08 1.23 10.74
C PRO A 657 29.95 2.21 11.06
N ILE A 658 28.72 1.84 10.70
CA ILE A 658 27.52 2.65 10.96
C ILE A 658 27.30 2.62 12.48
N ALA A 659 27.57 3.76 13.15
CA ALA A 659 27.26 3.88 14.57
C ALA A 659 25.78 3.53 14.82
N GLU A 660 25.53 2.68 15.80
CA GLU A 660 24.20 2.21 16.14
C GLU A 660 23.28 3.41 16.45
N ALA A 661 22.22 3.56 15.68
CA ALA A 661 21.32 4.70 15.81
C ALA A 661 19.98 4.24 16.37
N VAL A 662 19.52 4.86 17.44
CA VAL A 662 18.21 4.59 18.06
C VAL A 662 17.09 5.07 17.12
N PRO A 663 16.21 4.19 16.64
CA PRO A 663 15.15 4.57 15.72
C PRO A 663 13.95 5.19 16.44
N ILE A 664 13.40 6.28 15.89
CA ILE A 664 12.05 6.76 16.21
C ILE A 664 11.21 6.76 14.94
N LYS A 665 10.04 6.13 15.00
CA LYS A 665 9.11 6.04 13.87
C LYS A 665 7.92 6.96 14.08
N LEU A 666 7.74 7.94 13.18
CA LEU A 666 6.67 8.93 13.22
C LEU A 666 5.83 8.91 11.94
N PRO A 667 4.53 9.27 12.00
CA PRO A 667 3.74 9.49 10.79
C PRO A 667 4.29 10.71 10.03
N PHE A 668 4.34 10.65 8.70
CA PHE A 668 4.73 11.81 7.90
C PHE A 668 3.58 12.82 7.84
N ILE A 669 3.84 14.08 8.26
CA ILE A 669 2.83 15.15 8.31
C ILE A 669 3.24 16.41 7.53
N GLY A 670 4.14 16.29 6.55
CA GLY A 670 4.60 17.40 5.71
C GLY A 670 5.83 18.12 6.25
N ARG A 671 5.86 19.46 6.17
CA ARG A 671 7.06 20.26 6.53
C ARG A 671 7.52 20.04 7.97
N ARG A 672 6.58 19.92 8.91
CA ARG A 672 6.90 19.68 10.32
C ARG A 672 7.71 18.40 10.56
N SER A 673 7.50 17.37 9.71
CA SER A 673 8.30 16.13 9.77
C SER A 673 9.79 16.36 9.51
N TYR A 674 10.14 17.30 8.64
CA TYR A 674 11.55 17.62 8.40
C TYR A 674 12.17 18.43 9.53
N SER A 675 11.42 19.37 10.15
CA SER A 675 11.92 20.14 11.28
C SER A 675 12.13 19.26 12.52
N ILE A 676 11.14 18.41 12.87
CA ILE A 676 11.26 17.50 14.01
C ILE A 676 12.46 16.55 13.87
N GLY A 677 12.75 16.10 12.64
CA GLY A 677 13.92 15.26 12.36
C GLY A 677 15.26 15.94 12.72
N LYS A 678 15.38 17.22 12.44
CA LYS A 678 16.56 18.03 12.81
C LYS A 678 16.60 18.30 14.32
N GLU A 679 15.47 18.71 14.90
CA GLU A 679 15.32 18.99 16.33
C GLU A 679 15.71 17.77 17.17
N MET A 680 15.21 16.58 16.83
CA MET A 680 15.54 15.33 17.49
C MET A 680 17.03 14.99 17.39
N SER A 681 17.63 15.19 16.20
CA SER A 681 19.07 14.93 16.01
C SER A 681 19.93 15.86 16.88
N THR A 682 19.57 17.13 16.96
CA THR A 682 20.26 18.11 17.82
C THR A 682 20.07 17.78 19.29
N LEU A 683 18.84 17.48 19.71
CA LEU A 683 18.50 17.14 21.08
C LEU A 683 19.28 15.91 21.58
N VAL A 684 19.34 14.85 20.76
CA VAL A 684 20.08 13.64 21.13
C VAL A 684 21.59 13.93 21.24
N LYS A 685 22.17 14.64 20.28
CA LYS A 685 23.59 14.97 20.32
C LYS A 685 23.98 15.79 21.57
N ASN A 686 23.11 16.69 22.00
CA ASN A 686 23.38 17.53 23.18
C ASN A 686 23.26 16.77 24.51
N CYS A 687 22.39 15.76 24.57
CA CYS A 687 22.07 15.06 25.83
C CYS A 687 22.70 13.67 25.94
N TYR A 688 23.08 13.04 24.85
CA TYR A 688 23.63 11.68 24.77
C TYR A 688 24.77 11.60 23.74
N ASN A 689 26.02 11.84 24.16
CA ASN A 689 27.18 11.90 23.27
C ASN A 689 27.49 10.59 22.53
N SER A 690 27.08 9.45 23.11
CA SER A 690 27.33 8.12 22.54
C SER A 690 26.18 7.59 21.69
N ALA A 691 25.08 8.35 21.52
CA ALA A 691 23.91 7.90 20.82
C ALA A 691 23.63 8.74 19.56
N ASN A 692 23.17 8.07 18.51
CA ASN A 692 22.62 8.70 17.31
C ASN A 692 21.13 8.41 17.21
N VAL A 693 20.36 9.30 16.57
CA VAL A 693 18.95 9.08 16.30
C VAL A 693 18.70 8.87 14.82
N ARG A 694 17.85 7.90 14.49
CA ARG A 694 17.34 7.68 13.14
C ARG A 694 15.84 7.93 13.10
N VAL A 695 15.44 9.11 12.64
CA VAL A 695 14.02 9.44 12.48
C VAL A 695 13.49 8.82 11.18
N ILE A 696 12.47 7.95 11.33
CA ILE A 696 11.85 7.22 10.23
C ILE A 696 10.41 7.72 10.09
N PHE A 697 10.07 8.23 8.92
CA PHE A 697 8.71 8.67 8.62
C PHE A 697 7.94 7.62 7.85
N SER A 698 6.69 7.35 8.28
CA SER A 698 5.76 6.45 7.63
C SER A 698 4.57 7.21 7.03
N SER A 699 4.12 6.77 5.87
CA SER A 699 2.86 7.17 5.27
C SER A 699 2.07 5.92 4.91
N GLU A 700 0.78 5.91 5.18
CA GLU A 700 -0.08 4.77 4.89
C GLU A 700 -0.63 4.83 3.46
N PRO A 701 -0.67 3.70 2.73
CA PRO A 701 -1.31 3.65 1.43
C PRO A 701 -2.83 3.82 1.58
N ASN A 702 -3.43 4.56 0.64
CA ASN A 702 -4.88 4.79 0.64
C ASN A 702 -5.69 3.52 0.39
N PHE A 703 -5.13 2.63 -0.41
CA PHE A 703 -5.82 1.44 -0.85
C PHE A 703 -5.06 0.19 -0.40
N THR A 704 -5.69 -0.59 0.48
CA THR A 704 -5.20 -1.92 0.86
C THR A 704 -6.05 -2.94 0.12
N PRO A 705 -5.48 -3.80 -0.73
CA PRO A 705 -6.24 -4.85 -1.41
C PRO A 705 -7.04 -5.71 -0.44
N ALA A 706 -8.33 -5.93 -0.75
CA ALA A 706 -9.23 -6.76 0.05
C ALA A 706 -9.30 -8.21 -0.47
N SER A 707 -8.18 -8.75 -0.93
CA SER A 707 -8.10 -10.12 -1.47
C SER A 707 -8.05 -11.22 -0.41
N LYS A 708 -7.79 -10.86 0.86
CA LYS A 708 -7.77 -11.82 2.00
C LYS A 708 -9.06 -11.72 2.77
N ASP A 709 -9.56 -12.84 3.27
CA ASP A 709 -10.67 -12.84 4.21
C ASP A 709 -10.39 -11.92 5.40
N PRO A 710 -11.35 -11.11 5.84
CA PRO A 710 -11.19 -10.30 7.02
C PRO A 710 -11.07 -11.19 8.27
N ILE A 711 -10.14 -10.86 9.17
CA ILE A 711 -10.13 -11.47 10.50
C ILE A 711 -11.17 -10.74 11.33
N HIS A 712 -12.09 -11.50 11.92
CA HIS A 712 -13.09 -10.92 12.81
C HIS A 712 -12.40 -10.18 13.97
N LEU A 713 -12.97 -9.06 14.42
CA LEU A 713 -12.33 -8.22 15.44
C LEU A 713 -12.00 -9.01 16.72
N VAL A 714 -12.87 -9.92 17.14
CA VAL A 714 -12.65 -10.74 18.34
C VAL A 714 -11.51 -11.77 18.21
N ASP A 715 -11.13 -12.16 17.00
CA ASP A 715 -10.01 -13.08 16.74
C ASP A 715 -8.67 -12.37 16.65
N LYS A 716 -8.65 -11.02 16.68
CA LYS A 716 -7.39 -10.27 16.66
C LYS A 716 -6.64 -10.42 17.97
N SER A 717 -5.33 -10.43 17.87
CA SER A 717 -4.37 -10.46 18.97
C SER A 717 -3.52 -9.19 19.00
N MET A 718 -2.69 -9.02 20.01
CA MET A 718 -1.84 -7.84 20.18
C MET A 718 -2.63 -6.54 20.19
N VAL A 719 -3.72 -6.50 20.96
CA VAL A 719 -4.68 -5.40 20.97
C VAL A 719 -4.78 -4.70 22.34
N VAL A 720 -4.96 -3.38 22.30
CA VAL A 720 -5.49 -2.62 23.42
C VAL A 720 -6.98 -2.43 23.17
N TYR A 721 -7.78 -2.73 24.18
CA TYR A 721 -9.22 -2.65 24.12
C TYR A 721 -9.77 -1.72 25.20
N HIS A 722 -10.94 -1.15 24.92
CA HIS A 722 -11.68 -0.29 25.82
C HIS A 722 -13.04 -0.95 26.09
N PHE A 723 -13.32 -1.21 27.32
CA PHE A 723 -14.62 -1.60 27.82
C PHE A 723 -15.33 -0.34 28.33
N VAL A 724 -16.53 -0.07 27.85
CA VAL A 724 -17.36 1.05 28.30
C VAL A 724 -18.71 0.48 28.72
N CYS A 725 -18.99 0.49 30.01
CA CYS A 725 -20.25 0.00 30.55
C CYS A 725 -21.38 0.99 30.22
N HIS A 726 -22.61 0.51 30.20
CA HIS A 726 -23.81 1.34 29.97
C HIS A 726 -24.02 2.41 31.05
N CYS A 727 -23.46 2.22 32.25
CA CYS A 727 -23.48 3.19 33.34
C CYS A 727 -22.39 4.29 33.21
N GLY A 728 -21.56 4.25 32.16
CA GLY A 728 -20.49 5.20 31.90
C GLY A 728 -19.12 4.80 32.46
N ASN A 729 -19.05 3.86 33.40
CA ASN A 729 -17.77 3.37 33.90
C ASN A 729 -17.00 2.62 32.82
N ASP A 730 -15.69 2.80 32.75
CA ASP A 730 -14.87 2.28 31.70
C ASP A 730 -13.53 1.67 32.19
N TYR A 731 -12.98 0.78 31.34
CA TYR A 731 -11.73 0.07 31.62
C TYR A 731 -10.92 -0.06 30.34
N ILE A 732 -9.63 0.23 30.39
CA ILE A 732 -8.67 -0.04 29.32
C ILE A 732 -7.77 -1.20 29.73
N GLY A 733 -7.57 -2.13 28.81
CA GLY A 733 -6.68 -3.28 29.02
C GLY A 733 -6.03 -3.74 27.74
N GLN A 734 -5.03 -4.59 27.87
CA GLN A 734 -4.29 -5.17 26.75
C GLN A 734 -4.40 -6.69 26.72
N THR A 735 -4.15 -7.25 25.55
CA THR A 735 -3.90 -8.69 25.40
C THR A 735 -2.98 -8.99 24.22
N SER A 736 -1.98 -9.83 24.45
CA SER A 736 -1.18 -10.42 23.38
C SER A 736 -1.85 -11.64 22.77
N ARG A 737 -2.77 -12.29 23.49
CA ARG A 737 -3.59 -13.42 23.02
C ARG A 737 -4.75 -12.95 22.15
N ARG A 738 -5.54 -13.88 21.59
CA ARG A 738 -6.76 -13.51 20.89
C ARG A 738 -7.73 -12.75 21.81
N PHE A 739 -8.30 -11.69 21.31
CA PHE A 739 -9.17 -10.82 22.10
C PHE A 739 -10.39 -11.56 22.68
N ILE A 740 -10.95 -12.53 21.94
CA ILE A 740 -12.06 -13.36 22.42
C ILE A 740 -11.72 -14.10 23.71
N GLU A 741 -10.48 -14.55 23.89
CA GLU A 741 -10.03 -15.25 25.10
C GLU A 741 -10.02 -14.28 26.29
N ARG A 742 -9.43 -13.09 26.10
CA ARG A 742 -9.38 -12.06 27.12
C ARG A 742 -10.75 -11.54 27.51
N ARG A 743 -11.64 -11.36 26.53
CA ARG A 743 -13.05 -10.98 26.78
C ARG A 743 -13.78 -12.03 27.61
N LYS A 744 -13.59 -13.34 27.34
CA LYS A 744 -14.17 -14.43 28.13
C LYS A 744 -13.62 -14.45 29.56
N GLU A 745 -12.38 -14.03 29.79
CA GLU A 745 -11.83 -13.91 31.15
C GLU A 745 -12.47 -12.78 31.95
N HIS A 746 -12.77 -11.65 31.29
CA HIS A 746 -13.50 -10.56 31.93
C HIS A 746 -14.97 -10.88 32.21
N THR A 747 -15.60 -11.61 31.30
CA THR A 747 -17.02 -11.98 31.36
C THR A 747 -17.20 -13.48 31.17
N PRO A 748 -16.76 -14.32 32.13
CA PRO A 748 -16.96 -15.76 32.05
C PRO A 748 -18.47 -16.09 32.09
N LYS A 749 -18.82 -17.29 31.65
CA LYS A 749 -20.22 -17.72 31.52
C LYS A 749 -21.00 -17.50 32.80
N CYS A 750 -20.46 -17.88 33.95
CA CYS A 750 -21.09 -17.67 35.26
C CYS A 750 -21.43 -16.21 35.58
N VAL A 751 -20.53 -15.26 35.18
CA VAL A 751 -20.79 -13.82 35.35
C VAL A 751 -21.91 -13.36 34.44
N LYS A 752 -21.93 -13.80 33.17
CA LYS A 752 -23.01 -13.47 32.20
C LYS A 752 -24.38 -14.00 32.66
N GLU A 753 -24.43 -15.21 33.14
CA GLU A 753 -25.64 -15.83 33.67
C GLU A 753 -26.14 -15.05 34.88
N PHE A 754 -25.28 -14.73 35.82
CA PHE A 754 -25.65 -14.00 37.02
C PHE A 754 -26.19 -12.59 36.72
N ILE A 755 -25.48 -11.81 35.85
CA ILE A 755 -25.92 -10.45 35.54
C ILE A 755 -27.21 -10.39 34.72
N SER A 756 -27.55 -11.48 33.99
CA SER A 756 -28.83 -11.62 33.27
C SER A 756 -29.99 -11.83 34.22
N ASN A 757 -29.78 -12.51 35.34
CA ASN A 757 -30.80 -12.77 36.36
C ASN A 757 -30.19 -12.79 37.78
N PRO A 758 -29.96 -11.62 38.38
CA PRO A 758 -29.33 -11.51 39.71
C PRO A 758 -30.32 -11.83 40.80
N THR A 759 -30.41 -13.10 41.20
CA THR A 759 -31.38 -13.63 42.18
C THR A 759 -30.84 -13.73 43.61
N TYR A 760 -29.49 -13.66 43.80
CA TYR A 760 -28.83 -13.81 45.11
C TYR A 760 -27.59 -12.86 45.17
N ASN A 761 -26.96 -12.78 46.36
CA ASN A 761 -25.72 -12.02 46.50
C ASN A 761 -24.55 -12.83 45.90
N TYR A 762 -23.86 -12.28 44.90
CA TYR A 762 -22.73 -12.96 44.26
C TYR A 762 -21.60 -13.34 45.20
N LYS A 763 -21.49 -12.67 46.36
CA LYS A 763 -20.48 -12.96 47.39
C LYS A 763 -20.66 -14.32 48.03
N ASP A 764 -21.86 -14.90 47.95
CA ASP A 764 -22.17 -16.23 48.47
C ASP A 764 -21.79 -17.37 47.45
N ASN A 765 -21.34 -17.01 46.26
CA ASN A 765 -20.88 -17.94 45.23
C ASN A 765 -19.36 -17.81 44.96
N LEU A 766 -18.61 -18.83 45.40
CA LEU A 766 -17.14 -18.86 45.30
C LEU A 766 -16.64 -18.66 43.87
N THR A 767 -17.36 -19.12 42.85
CA THR A 767 -16.97 -18.98 41.44
C THR A 767 -17.07 -17.50 41.00
N LEU A 768 -18.13 -16.81 41.39
CA LEU A 768 -18.34 -15.39 41.09
C LEU A 768 -17.35 -14.52 41.88
N VAL A 769 -17.07 -14.87 43.11
CA VAL A 769 -16.05 -14.19 43.96
C VAL A 769 -14.67 -14.34 43.31
N ARG A 770 -14.31 -15.54 42.82
CA ARG A 770 -13.04 -15.74 42.08
C ARG A 770 -12.98 -14.90 40.79
N ALA A 771 -14.07 -14.80 40.05
CA ALA A 771 -14.15 -13.97 38.85
C ALA A 771 -13.99 -12.48 39.20
N SER A 772 -14.62 -11.97 40.27
CA SER A 772 -14.50 -10.58 40.71
C SER A 772 -13.09 -10.21 41.15
N ARG A 773 -12.34 -11.14 41.77
CA ARG A 773 -10.94 -10.94 42.13
C ARG A 773 -9.98 -10.89 40.96
N LYS A 774 -10.31 -11.57 39.84
CA LYS A 774 -9.44 -11.66 38.67
C LYS A 774 -9.66 -10.54 37.66
N SER A 775 -10.78 -9.82 37.73
CA SER A 775 -11.15 -8.83 36.73
C SER A 775 -11.92 -7.65 37.33
N ALA A 776 -11.37 -6.44 37.18
CA ALA A 776 -12.06 -5.20 37.55
C ALA A 776 -13.42 -5.05 36.83
N VAL A 777 -13.48 -5.44 35.55
CA VAL A 777 -14.72 -5.46 34.76
C VAL A 777 -15.74 -6.43 35.35
N ALA A 778 -15.33 -7.67 35.68
CA ALA A 778 -16.23 -8.65 36.32
C ALA A 778 -16.71 -8.15 37.67
N LYS A 779 -15.83 -7.57 38.50
CA LYS A 779 -16.17 -6.97 39.80
C LYS A 779 -17.21 -5.86 39.65
N HIS A 780 -17.00 -4.95 38.69
CA HIS A 780 -17.93 -3.87 38.40
C HIS A 780 -19.31 -4.40 37.96
N LEU A 781 -19.34 -5.34 37.04
CA LEU A 781 -20.60 -5.93 36.55
C LEU A 781 -21.37 -6.70 37.64
N LEU A 782 -20.69 -7.42 38.51
CA LEU A 782 -21.29 -8.16 39.61
C LEU A 782 -21.86 -7.22 40.69
N ASN A 783 -21.15 -6.14 41.01
CA ASN A 783 -21.62 -5.13 42.01
C ASN A 783 -22.85 -4.35 41.50
N ASN A 784 -22.94 -4.13 40.18
CA ASN A 784 -23.96 -3.32 39.55
C ASN A 784 -24.87 -4.13 38.60
N ALA A 785 -25.08 -5.41 38.92
CA ALA A 785 -25.79 -6.34 38.02
C ALA A 785 -27.21 -5.87 37.63
N LYS A 786 -27.95 -5.24 38.56
CA LYS A 786 -29.31 -4.72 38.30
C LYS A 786 -29.33 -3.57 37.29
N GLU A 787 -28.30 -2.72 37.26
CA GLU A 787 -28.22 -1.58 36.37
C GLU A 787 -27.49 -1.91 35.04
N CYS A 788 -26.43 -2.71 35.13
CA CYS A 788 -25.55 -3.00 34.02
C CYS A 788 -25.85 -4.29 33.23
N GLY A 789 -26.68 -5.20 33.80
CA GLY A 789 -26.99 -6.53 33.24
C GLY A 789 -28.02 -6.56 32.12
N LYS A 790 -28.72 -5.45 31.86
CA LYS A 790 -29.90 -5.40 30.96
C LYS A 790 -29.57 -5.44 29.45
N ARG A 791 -28.31 -5.42 29.02
CA ARG A 791 -27.86 -5.38 27.61
C ARG A 791 -26.70 -6.34 27.37
N TYR A 792 -26.45 -6.67 26.09
CA TYR A 792 -25.32 -7.52 25.70
C TYR A 792 -23.99 -6.91 26.11
N VAL A 793 -23.37 -7.46 27.15
CA VAL A 793 -22.06 -6.98 27.69
C VAL A 793 -20.93 -7.09 26.66
N ASP A 794 -21.05 -8.02 25.71
CA ASP A 794 -20.05 -8.21 24.67
C ASP A 794 -19.88 -6.99 23.76
N ASP A 795 -20.92 -6.18 23.59
CA ASP A 795 -20.92 -4.96 22.76
C ASP A 795 -20.22 -3.77 23.46
N CYS A 796 -20.02 -3.89 24.77
CA CYS A 796 -19.29 -2.89 25.57
C CYS A 796 -17.77 -2.89 25.29
N PHE A 797 -17.24 -3.91 24.62
CA PHE A 797 -15.82 -4.04 24.32
C PHE A 797 -15.47 -3.56 22.92
N LYS A 798 -14.53 -2.63 22.81
CA LYS A 798 -14.02 -2.13 21.52
C LYS A 798 -12.50 -2.24 21.45
N ILE A 799 -11.95 -2.70 20.35
CA ILE A 799 -10.51 -2.61 20.08
C ILE A 799 -10.20 -1.19 19.66
N ILE A 800 -9.35 -0.51 20.44
CA ILE A 800 -8.92 0.87 20.19
C ILE A 800 -7.55 0.93 19.52
N ARG A 801 -6.71 -0.12 19.67
CA ARG A 801 -5.40 -0.20 19.03
C ARG A 801 -4.98 -1.63 18.72
N ILE A 802 -4.23 -1.80 17.63
CA ILE A 802 -3.56 -3.05 17.26
C ILE A 802 -2.06 -2.77 17.24
N CYS A 803 -1.29 -3.56 17.95
CA CYS A 803 0.16 -3.42 18.12
C CYS A 803 0.91 -4.50 17.37
N LYS A 804 2.21 -4.28 17.11
CA LYS A 804 3.08 -5.23 16.39
C LYS A 804 4.00 -6.01 17.31
N THR A 805 4.32 -5.47 18.48
CA THR A 805 5.22 -6.06 19.48
C THR A 805 4.62 -5.95 20.86
N GLU A 806 4.99 -6.86 21.76
CA GLU A 806 4.55 -6.81 23.17
C GLU A 806 4.97 -5.53 23.86
N PHE A 807 6.18 -5.03 23.57
CA PHE A 807 6.63 -3.77 24.13
C PHE A 807 5.75 -2.60 23.66
N GLN A 808 5.43 -2.53 22.34
CA GLN A 808 4.50 -1.52 21.84
C GLN A 808 3.11 -1.65 22.47
N LEU A 809 2.67 -2.89 22.75
CA LEU A 809 1.38 -3.16 23.37
C LEU A 809 1.32 -2.59 24.78
N LYS A 810 2.32 -2.86 25.62
CA LYS A 810 2.45 -2.33 27.02
C LYS A 810 2.51 -0.81 27.03
N VAL A 811 3.35 -0.23 26.18
CA VAL A 811 3.48 1.24 26.07
C VAL A 811 2.17 1.87 25.59
N SER A 812 1.49 1.27 24.63
CA SER A 812 0.22 1.80 24.10
C SER A 812 -0.90 1.78 25.15
N GLU A 813 -0.98 0.73 25.97
CA GLU A 813 -1.92 0.66 27.09
C GLU A 813 -1.66 1.77 28.10
N ALA A 814 -0.40 1.93 28.56
CA ALA A 814 -0.03 2.96 29.50
C ALA A 814 -0.35 4.37 29.00
N VAL A 815 -0.01 4.68 27.75
CA VAL A 815 -0.33 5.96 27.12
C VAL A 815 -1.85 6.20 27.06
N LEU A 816 -2.63 5.18 26.68
CA LEU A 816 -4.08 5.31 26.59
C LEU A 816 -4.75 5.46 27.95
N ILE A 817 -4.26 4.76 28.98
CA ILE A 817 -4.74 4.91 30.34
C ILE A 817 -4.45 6.33 30.85
N SER A 818 -3.21 6.82 30.69
CA SER A 818 -2.83 8.19 31.09
C SER A 818 -3.59 9.29 30.32
N THR A 819 -4.02 9.01 29.08
CA THR A 819 -4.70 10.00 28.24
C THR A 819 -6.22 10.00 28.44
N LEU A 820 -6.83 8.84 28.71
CA LEU A 820 -8.29 8.65 28.80
C LEU A 820 -8.79 8.52 30.22
N GLU A 821 -7.90 8.29 31.21
CA GLU A 821 -8.18 8.22 32.68
C GLU A 821 -9.39 7.33 32.99
N PRO A 822 -9.41 6.04 32.58
CA PRO A 822 -10.57 5.17 32.73
C PRO A 822 -10.88 4.88 34.19
N SER A 823 -12.17 4.94 34.56
CA SER A 823 -12.69 4.89 35.91
C SER A 823 -12.41 3.59 36.70
N LEU A 824 -12.28 2.45 35.98
CA LEU A 824 -12.07 1.13 36.59
C LEU A 824 -10.60 0.69 36.59
N CYS A 825 -9.69 1.52 36.07
CA CYS A 825 -8.25 1.23 36.09
C CYS A 825 -7.60 1.82 37.34
N VAL A 826 -7.01 0.96 38.20
CA VAL A 826 -6.22 1.40 39.38
C VAL A 826 -4.75 1.39 39.00
N GLN A 827 -4.06 2.52 39.10
CA GLN A 827 -2.67 2.73 38.67
C GLN A 827 -1.64 1.72 39.19
N GLN A 828 -1.91 1.02 40.27
CA GLN A 828 -1.00 0.06 40.90
C GLN A 828 -0.92 -1.32 40.19
N GLU A 829 -1.79 -1.58 39.21
CA GLU A 829 -1.91 -2.90 38.58
C GLU A 829 -1.18 -3.00 37.20
N PHE A 830 -0.46 -1.95 36.79
CA PHE A 830 0.12 -1.91 35.44
C PHE A 830 1.58 -2.34 35.39
N ASP A 831 1.89 -3.24 34.49
CA ASP A 831 3.24 -3.74 34.18
C ASP A 831 4.22 -2.65 33.72
N TYR A 832 3.68 -1.51 33.25
CA TYR A 832 4.43 -0.41 32.68
C TYR A 832 3.80 0.92 33.02
N VAL A 833 4.58 1.78 33.69
CA VAL A 833 4.21 3.18 33.92
C VAL A 833 4.90 4.02 32.85
N SER A 834 4.13 4.91 32.18
CA SER A 834 4.73 5.81 31.21
C SER A 834 5.77 6.70 31.86
N ALA A 835 6.93 6.80 31.24
CA ALA A 835 8.03 7.62 31.76
C ALA A 835 7.99 9.06 31.21
N LEU A 836 7.26 9.32 30.14
CA LEU A 836 7.12 10.63 29.48
C LEU A 836 5.78 11.31 29.74
N ILE A 837 4.71 10.54 29.97
CA ILE A 837 3.32 11.05 30.05
C ILE A 837 2.77 10.83 31.42
#